data_2354e247106b26d917df08bbdd5ec7a4
#
_entry.id   2354e247106b26d917df08bbdd5ec7a4
#
_cell.length_a   1.000
_cell.length_b   1.000
_cell.length_c   1.000
_cell.angle_alpha   90.00
_cell.angle_beta   90.00
_cell.angle_gamma   90.00
#
_symmetry.space_group_name_H-M   'P 1'
#
loop_
_entity.id
_entity.type
_entity.pdbx_description
1 polymer ?
#
loop_
_entity_poly.entity_id
_entity_poly.type
_entity_poly.pdbx_seq_one_letter_code
_entity_poly.pdbx_strand_id
1 'polypeptide(L)'
;MKHYQDGVLDCKLFSRNVATLVGGILWDHSASDMLPILTVANAVLLVESEEGGQRKILVRPHVSKELSQGDIVSAVFIPNNSINDIIVYKKQAKRKTVELGVVNMALLANFENAVPHVSIVIGGVDLAVKQSTEGELIIASNVEKHLISIKDFPKSSTSALLKAIQLDFGKDQNQYKIQIISEMLTNIFKSEKKLNLKSHQLFEKTSATQSMIDPITRPIPHISAAEQCTGEAEYTGDVPKLANELFLFPVHSTQSHAKIKSINTENALRVPGVVSWVSAQDVPGANIFAGAGPPDEHIFPEQDVHFSGQIIGVIAAVTPDAGKQAVSLVEVSYETKEALLSITDAIAKNSSFEISKLERIQDAELLKSTNKSFNGQIKLGGQLHIYMETHGAVAIPGKEKSEMIIYSSNQSISGVQKAVASALKVPQHKIVVKAKRIGGGFGGKEGPLITLITAVAAYKLGRPCRLALDRASDVLSMGHRHETHADYEIGFDETGKITKAKFECNFNAGCSRDLSVPWGATLLNRLDGGYSLKNFEGKAYPRKTNLTSNTAFRGFGGPEGTAIIEECIERIAQITGKDPAEVRKINLTRENDLLHYGDTKVYDDNLLRCWEDCIKKSNYFEKRKEIEAFNANPSNKNVRRGISIVPIKFAPFMPLKFLNQASAYVRIYTDGSILLSHGGIEMGQGLHTKMLQVASRVLKVPMEKFHLIETSTEININTTSTGTFPA
;
A
#
# COMPACT_ATOMS: atom_id res chain seq x y z
N MET A 1 14.39 3.42 24.91
CA MET A 1 14.29 4.26 23.70
C MET A 1 13.36 3.67 22.64
N LYS A 2 13.42 2.38 22.28
CA LYS A 2 12.57 1.79 21.21
C LYS A 2 11.05 1.97 21.47
N HIS A 3 10.60 1.76 22.70
CA HIS A 3 9.19 1.93 23.07
C HIS A 3 8.72 3.38 23.11
N TYR A 4 9.64 4.32 23.41
CA TYR A 4 9.36 5.76 23.32
C TYR A 4 9.22 6.22 21.87
N GLN A 5 9.96 5.59 20.95
CA GLN A 5 9.86 5.87 19.51
C GLN A 5 8.51 5.41 18.91
N ASP A 6 7.96 4.28 19.38
CA ASP A 6 6.69 3.76 18.88
C ASP A 6 5.50 4.68 19.26
N GLY A 7 5.52 5.29 20.47
CA GLY A 7 4.52 6.27 20.88
C GLY A 7 4.60 7.59 20.08
N VAL A 8 5.82 8.02 19.72
CA VAL A 8 6.06 9.22 18.90
C VAL A 8 5.73 8.97 17.42
N LEU A 9 5.83 7.71 16.96
CA LEU A 9 5.54 7.34 15.57
C LEU A 9 4.06 7.46 15.20
N ASP A 10 3.15 7.50 16.16
CA ASP A 10 1.72 7.68 15.90
C ASP A 10 1.26 9.15 15.84
N CYS A 11 2.12 10.11 16.20
CA CYS A 11 1.82 11.54 16.03
C CYS A 11 1.82 11.98 14.54
N LYS A 12 1.05 13.01 14.23
CA LYS A 12 0.94 13.60 12.88
C LYS A 12 2.31 13.88 12.26
N LEU A 13 2.61 13.33 11.08
CA LEU A 13 3.90 13.54 10.39
C LEU A 13 4.26 15.02 10.23
N PHE A 14 3.26 15.87 10.00
CA PHE A 14 3.44 17.32 9.88
C PHE A 14 3.73 18.00 11.22
N SER A 15 3.05 17.58 12.30
CA SER A 15 3.29 18.14 13.63
C SER A 15 4.60 17.66 14.25
N ARG A 16 5.18 16.53 13.83
CA ARG A 16 6.50 16.06 14.28
C ARG A 16 7.64 16.99 13.87
N ASN A 17 7.54 17.61 12.71
CA ASN A 17 8.59 18.50 12.20
C ASN A 17 8.59 19.87 12.88
N VAL A 18 7.51 20.24 13.57
CA VAL A 18 7.34 21.55 14.22
C VAL A 18 7.01 21.47 15.71
N ALA A 19 6.57 20.30 16.21
CA ALA A 19 6.26 20.12 17.62
C ALA A 19 7.52 19.73 18.42
N THR A 20 7.71 20.38 19.54
CA THR A 20 8.74 20.01 20.51
C THR A 20 8.20 18.97 21.49
N LEU A 21 9.11 18.16 22.09
CA LEU A 21 8.76 17.24 23.16
C LEU A 21 8.08 17.98 24.33
N VAL A 22 8.61 19.12 24.71
CA VAL A 22 8.08 20.00 25.77
C VAL A 22 6.69 20.53 25.39
N GLY A 23 6.52 21.02 24.17
CA GLY A 23 5.20 21.47 23.68
C GLY A 23 4.14 20.39 23.72
N GLY A 24 4.52 19.15 23.38
CA GLY A 24 3.61 17.99 23.46
C GLY A 24 3.23 17.59 24.88
N ILE A 25 4.10 17.82 25.86
CA ILE A 25 3.82 17.61 27.28
C ILE A 25 2.94 18.72 27.83
N LEU A 26 3.28 19.97 27.53
CA LEU A 26 2.58 21.16 28.05
C LEU A 26 1.22 21.42 27.38
N TRP A 27 0.96 20.81 26.24
CA TRP A 27 -0.38 20.82 25.64
C TRP A 27 -1.43 20.20 26.57
N ASP A 28 -1.01 19.28 27.45
CA ASP A 28 -1.79 18.69 28.56
C ASP A 28 -3.18 18.22 28.17
N HIS A 29 -3.33 17.78 26.94
CA HIS A 29 -4.59 17.31 26.40
C HIS A 29 -4.73 15.80 26.61
N SER A 30 -5.91 15.34 27.04
CA SER A 30 -6.21 13.92 27.30
C SER A 30 -5.96 12.98 26.12
N ALA A 31 -6.02 13.52 24.90
CA ALA A 31 -5.72 12.80 23.66
C ALA A 31 -4.24 12.89 23.24
N SER A 32 -3.34 13.43 24.09
CA SER A 32 -1.91 13.50 23.83
C SER A 32 -1.32 12.09 23.69
N ASP A 33 -0.51 11.86 22.67
CA ASP A 33 0.18 10.60 22.47
C ASP A 33 1.43 10.46 23.37
N MET A 34 1.95 11.58 23.85
CA MET A 34 3.20 11.63 24.63
C MET A 34 2.95 11.57 26.13
N LEU A 35 1.95 12.26 26.62
CA LEU A 35 1.72 12.45 28.04
C LEU A 35 1.50 11.14 28.81
N PRO A 36 0.70 10.17 28.33
CA PRO A 36 0.52 8.90 29.03
C PRO A 36 1.83 8.12 29.22
N ILE A 37 2.63 8.00 28.15
CA ILE A 37 3.87 7.20 28.21
C ILE A 37 4.95 7.87 29.07
N LEU A 38 5.05 9.18 29.06
CA LEU A 38 6.00 9.92 29.88
C LEU A 38 5.57 9.93 31.36
N THR A 39 4.27 9.91 31.63
CA THR A 39 3.72 9.78 32.99
C THR A 39 4.07 8.43 33.61
N VAL A 40 3.79 7.30 32.92
CA VAL A 40 4.15 5.97 33.44
C VAL A 40 5.66 5.77 33.57
N ALA A 41 6.45 6.42 32.73
CA ALA A 41 7.89 6.40 32.77
C ALA A 41 8.49 7.28 33.91
N ASN A 42 7.67 7.99 34.67
CA ASN A 42 8.10 8.94 35.70
C ASN A 42 9.08 10.00 35.15
N ALA A 43 8.81 10.51 33.95
CA ALA A 43 9.63 11.58 33.37
C ALA A 43 9.54 12.86 34.21
N VAL A 44 10.62 13.65 34.21
CA VAL A 44 10.77 14.87 35.02
C VAL A 44 11.13 16.04 34.11
N LEU A 45 10.41 17.15 34.25
CA LEU A 45 10.76 18.44 33.66
C LEU A 45 11.78 19.16 34.57
N LEU A 46 12.84 19.69 33.97
CA LEU A 46 13.72 20.63 34.61
C LEU A 46 13.28 22.02 34.21
N VAL A 47 12.84 22.82 35.19
CA VAL A 47 12.27 24.13 34.98
C VAL A 47 13.15 25.21 35.60
N GLU A 48 13.45 26.24 34.84
CA GLU A 48 14.17 27.43 35.30
C GLU A 48 13.19 28.59 35.41
N SER A 49 13.14 29.28 36.56
CA SER A 49 12.29 30.44 36.78
C SER A 49 13.02 31.75 36.49
N GLU A 50 12.31 32.82 36.19
CA GLU A 50 12.86 34.18 35.98
C GLU A 50 13.68 34.68 37.18
N GLU A 51 13.37 34.20 38.39
CA GLU A 51 14.08 34.56 39.62
C GLU A 51 15.41 33.79 39.82
N GLY A 52 15.80 32.94 38.82
CA GLY A 52 17.07 32.21 38.81
C GLY A 52 17.09 30.92 39.61
N GLY A 53 15.92 30.39 39.98
CA GLY A 53 15.77 29.09 40.66
C GLY A 53 15.54 27.95 39.67
N GLN A 54 16.17 26.78 39.92
CA GLN A 54 15.92 25.54 39.16
C GLN A 54 15.06 24.58 40.00
N ARG A 55 13.99 24.05 39.41
CA ARG A 55 13.10 23.06 40.05
C ARG A 55 12.79 21.87 39.16
N LYS A 56 12.43 20.75 39.76
CA LYS A 56 12.04 19.51 39.09
C LYS A 56 10.56 19.28 39.24
N ILE A 57 9.84 19.07 38.14
CA ILE A 57 8.42 18.78 38.11
C ILE A 57 8.23 17.41 37.49
N LEU A 58 7.53 16.50 38.18
CA LEU A 58 7.22 15.19 37.65
C LEU A 58 6.13 15.29 36.57
N VAL A 59 6.35 14.67 35.42
CA VAL A 59 5.34 14.65 34.34
C VAL A 59 4.13 13.84 34.81
N ARG A 60 2.99 14.51 34.95
CA ARG A 60 1.70 13.96 35.35
C ARG A 60 0.57 14.63 34.59
N PRO A 61 -0.67 14.09 34.61
CA PRO A 61 -1.83 14.83 34.13
C PRO A 61 -1.88 16.22 34.76
N HIS A 62 -2.19 17.23 33.95
CA HIS A 62 -2.24 18.64 34.33
C HIS A 62 -0.89 19.27 34.75
N VAL A 63 0.23 18.73 34.30
CA VAL A 63 1.56 19.27 34.59
C VAL A 63 1.73 20.73 34.15
N SER A 64 1.01 21.19 33.18
CA SER A 64 0.99 22.60 32.72
C SER A 64 0.55 23.56 33.82
N LYS A 65 -0.31 23.13 34.75
CA LYS A 65 -0.79 23.93 35.89
C LYS A 65 0.26 24.16 36.98
N GLU A 66 1.36 23.40 36.95
CA GLU A 66 2.48 23.51 37.89
C GLU A 66 3.54 24.53 37.43
N LEU A 67 3.36 25.09 36.21
CA LEU A 67 4.22 26.11 35.66
C LEU A 67 3.67 27.50 35.90
N SER A 68 4.56 28.45 36.22
CA SER A 68 4.24 29.87 36.35
C SER A 68 4.58 30.63 35.08
N GLN A 69 4.03 31.82 34.92
CA GLN A 69 4.42 32.75 33.86
C GLN A 69 5.92 33.10 34.03
N GLY A 70 6.71 32.95 32.99
CA GLY A 70 8.17 33.17 33.02
C GLY A 70 9.00 31.92 33.28
N ASP A 71 8.36 30.77 33.54
CA ASP A 71 9.06 29.49 33.65
C ASP A 71 9.53 28.99 32.27
N ILE A 72 10.78 28.51 32.21
CA ILE A 72 11.34 27.91 31.01
C ILE A 72 11.68 26.44 31.31
N VAL A 73 11.14 25.51 30.52
CA VAL A 73 11.52 24.09 30.60
C VAL A 73 12.81 23.90 29.83
N SER A 74 13.92 23.73 30.57
CA SER A 74 15.26 23.59 29.99
C SER A 74 15.62 22.16 29.60
N ALA A 75 15.03 21.15 30.24
CA ALA A 75 15.26 19.75 29.92
C ALA A 75 14.09 18.84 30.32
N VAL A 76 14.01 17.68 29.67
CA VAL A 76 13.14 16.56 30.05
C VAL A 76 14.02 15.38 30.39
N PHE A 77 13.98 14.94 31.63
CA PHE A 77 14.72 13.76 32.11
C PHE A 77 13.75 12.55 32.06
N ILE A 78 14.15 11.50 31.37
CA ILE A 78 13.41 10.24 31.30
C ILE A 78 14.26 9.18 32.01
N PRO A 79 13.81 8.60 33.14
CA PRO A 79 14.56 7.58 33.84
C PRO A 79 14.88 6.37 32.96
N ASN A 80 16.03 5.74 33.18
CA ASN A 80 16.34 4.44 32.60
C ASN A 80 15.51 3.37 33.32
N ASN A 81 14.66 2.67 32.56
CA ASN A 81 13.89 1.56 33.08
C ASN A 81 14.74 0.27 33.15
N SER A 82 14.35 -0.66 34.02
CA SER A 82 14.97 -1.98 34.10
C SER A 82 14.78 -2.75 32.79
N ILE A 83 15.69 -3.68 32.50
CA ILE A 83 15.59 -4.57 31.33
C ILE A 83 14.33 -5.48 31.41
N ASN A 84 13.82 -5.70 32.62
CA ASN A 84 12.66 -6.54 32.89
C ASN A 84 11.35 -5.73 32.95
N ASP A 85 11.39 -4.42 32.71
CA ASP A 85 10.20 -3.59 32.68
C ASP A 85 9.45 -3.76 31.37
N ILE A 86 8.18 -4.08 31.47
CA ILE A 86 7.23 -4.14 30.34
C ILE A 86 6.66 -2.74 30.16
N ILE A 87 7.01 -2.08 29.05
CA ILE A 87 6.42 -0.78 28.68
C ILE A 87 5.62 -0.95 27.42
N VAL A 88 4.32 -0.66 27.50
CA VAL A 88 3.40 -0.77 26.37
C VAL A 88 2.61 0.51 26.23
N TYR A 89 2.52 1.01 24.99
CA TYR A 89 1.60 2.06 24.61
C TYR A 89 0.58 1.53 23.61
N LYS A 90 -0.70 1.81 23.83
CA LYS A 90 -1.80 1.47 22.93
C LYS A 90 -2.66 2.69 22.67
N LYS A 91 -3.12 2.82 21.44
CA LYS A 91 -3.96 3.91 20.99
C LYS A 91 -5.10 3.39 20.13
N GLN A 92 -6.30 3.80 20.43
CA GLN A 92 -7.46 3.64 19.56
C GLN A 92 -7.84 5.04 19.03
N ALA A 93 -7.79 5.22 17.74
CA ALA A 93 -8.18 6.44 17.05
C ALA A 93 -9.16 6.11 15.92
N LYS A 94 -9.85 7.11 15.41
CA LYS A 94 -10.72 6.95 14.23
C LYS A 94 -9.92 6.56 12.98
N ARG A 95 -8.65 6.97 12.92
CA ARG A 95 -7.69 6.64 11.85
C ARG A 95 -6.38 6.15 12.46
N LYS A 96 -5.63 5.32 11.73
CA LYS A 96 -4.33 4.81 12.19
C LYS A 96 -3.22 5.85 12.21
N THR A 97 -3.37 6.94 11.44
CA THR A 97 -2.39 8.03 11.36
C THR A 97 -3.08 9.37 11.37
N VAL A 98 -2.37 10.39 11.85
CA VAL A 98 -2.80 11.80 11.81
C VAL A 98 -4.12 12.08 12.55
N GLU A 99 -4.40 11.36 13.65
CA GLU A 99 -5.62 11.52 14.44
C GLU A 99 -5.30 11.54 15.93
N LEU A 100 -6.09 12.30 16.71
CA LEU A 100 -6.10 12.24 18.16
C LEU A 100 -6.69 10.91 18.63
N GLY A 101 -6.18 10.35 19.73
CA GLY A 101 -6.70 9.11 20.28
C GLY A 101 -8.12 9.29 20.82
N VAL A 102 -9.02 8.37 20.46
CA VAL A 102 -10.31 8.22 21.13
C VAL A 102 -10.11 7.67 22.54
N VAL A 103 -9.18 6.69 22.65
CA VAL A 103 -8.62 6.18 23.89
C VAL A 103 -7.13 5.94 23.64
N ASN A 104 -6.28 6.44 24.50
CA ASN A 104 -4.86 6.11 24.55
C ASN A 104 -4.50 5.58 25.93
N MET A 105 -3.56 4.66 26.00
CA MET A 105 -3.17 4.00 27.24
C MET A 105 -1.68 3.73 27.23
N ALA A 106 -1.01 4.06 28.30
CA ALA A 106 0.35 3.62 28.58
C ALA A 106 0.37 2.72 29.84
N LEU A 107 1.14 1.65 29.78
CA LEU A 107 1.36 0.72 30.88
C LEU A 107 2.87 0.53 31.08
N LEU A 108 3.31 0.62 32.33
CA LEU A 108 4.61 0.13 32.79
C LEU A 108 4.35 -0.95 33.83
N ALA A 109 4.91 -2.13 33.67
CA ALA A 109 4.75 -3.22 34.61
C ALA A 109 6.06 -3.98 34.81
N ASN A 110 6.33 -4.40 36.05
CA ASN A 110 7.42 -5.31 36.40
C ASN A 110 6.87 -6.33 37.42
N PHE A 111 6.84 -7.58 37.05
CA PHE A 111 6.33 -8.69 37.87
C PHE A 111 7.45 -9.57 38.46
N GLU A 112 8.70 -9.33 38.07
CA GLU A 112 9.86 -10.11 38.55
C GLU A 112 10.47 -9.56 39.84
N ASN A 113 10.11 -8.34 40.22
CA ASN A 113 10.55 -7.75 41.48
C ASN A 113 9.85 -8.40 42.69
N ALA A 114 10.52 -8.36 43.83
CA ALA A 114 9.93 -8.85 45.09
C ALA A 114 8.57 -8.21 45.44
N VAL A 115 8.35 -6.99 44.97
CA VAL A 115 7.06 -6.29 44.96
C VAL A 115 6.71 -5.96 43.50
N PRO A 116 5.66 -6.58 42.92
CA PRO A 116 5.20 -6.24 41.60
C PRO A 116 4.84 -4.76 41.47
N HIS A 117 5.29 -4.12 40.43
CA HIS A 117 4.95 -2.73 40.14
C HIS A 117 4.15 -2.64 38.84
N VAL A 118 3.03 -1.93 38.89
CA VAL A 118 2.19 -1.66 37.70
C VAL A 118 1.78 -0.20 37.75
N SER A 119 1.97 0.53 36.68
CA SER A 119 1.48 1.90 36.49
C SER A 119 0.74 2.00 35.16
N ILE A 120 -0.47 2.52 35.19
CA ILE A 120 -1.34 2.65 34.00
C ILE A 120 -1.93 4.04 33.93
N VAL A 121 -1.72 4.69 32.78
CA VAL A 121 -2.32 5.99 32.46
C VAL A 121 -3.18 5.87 31.22
N ILE A 122 -4.42 6.32 31.33
CA ILE A 122 -5.42 6.24 30.26
C ILE A 122 -5.95 7.64 29.95
N GLY A 123 -5.93 8.03 28.68
CA GLY A 123 -6.43 9.30 28.18
C GLY A 123 -7.58 9.15 27.18
N GLY A 124 -8.21 10.24 26.83
CA GLY A 124 -9.34 10.27 25.90
C GLY A 124 -10.67 9.84 26.53
N VAL A 125 -10.76 9.74 27.85
CA VAL A 125 -11.95 9.31 28.60
C VAL A 125 -12.67 10.55 29.15
N ASP A 126 -13.97 10.68 28.86
CA ASP A 126 -14.78 11.77 29.43
C ASP A 126 -15.23 11.37 30.84
N LEU A 127 -14.91 12.15 31.85
CA LEU A 127 -15.53 12.00 33.16
C LEU A 127 -16.98 12.51 33.11
N ALA A 128 -17.92 11.64 33.40
CA ALA A 128 -19.33 11.99 33.43
C ALA A 128 -19.66 12.81 34.68
N VAL A 129 -19.24 14.05 34.75
CA VAL A 129 -19.94 15.12 35.51
C VAL A 129 -19.30 16.48 35.16
N LYS A 130 -19.98 17.25 34.39
CA LYS A 130 -19.80 18.61 33.90
C LYS A 130 -19.36 18.68 32.43
N GLN A 131 -20.18 19.35 31.68
CA GLN A 131 -20.05 19.82 30.31
C GLN A 131 -18.64 20.41 30.00
N SER A 132 -17.61 19.57 29.93
CA SER A 132 -16.36 19.92 29.28
C SER A 132 -16.20 19.03 28.04
N THR A 133 -16.00 19.61 26.92
CA THR A 133 -15.78 18.96 25.62
C THR A 133 -14.41 18.25 25.54
N GLU A 134 -13.64 18.23 26.63
CA GLU A 134 -12.27 17.70 26.71
C GLU A 134 -12.24 16.54 27.71
N GLY A 135 -11.90 15.34 27.21
CA GLY A 135 -11.71 14.16 28.04
C GLY A 135 -10.47 14.28 28.95
N GLU A 136 -10.45 13.61 30.08
CA GLU A 136 -9.34 13.68 31.05
C GLU A 136 -8.33 12.53 30.86
N LEU A 137 -7.10 12.78 31.32
CA LEU A 137 -6.05 11.75 31.48
C LEU A 137 -6.10 11.22 32.90
N ILE A 138 -6.20 9.90 33.08
CA ILE A 138 -6.45 9.27 34.38
C ILE A 138 -5.36 8.25 34.69
N ILE A 139 -4.90 8.26 35.97
CA ILE A 139 -4.10 7.16 36.53
C ILE A 139 -5.08 6.11 37.06
N ALA A 140 -5.06 4.91 36.48
CA ALA A 140 -6.07 3.87 36.71
C ALA A 140 -5.73 3.01 37.94
N SER A 141 -5.81 3.59 39.14
CA SER A 141 -5.34 2.98 40.41
C SER A 141 -6.06 1.70 40.80
N ASN A 142 -7.34 1.54 40.47
CA ASN A 142 -8.06 0.28 40.77
C ASN A 142 -7.68 -0.83 39.80
N VAL A 143 -7.43 -0.51 38.54
CA VAL A 143 -6.89 -1.43 37.54
C VAL A 143 -5.48 -1.86 37.92
N GLU A 144 -4.61 -0.94 38.36
CA GLU A 144 -3.28 -1.23 38.85
C GLU A 144 -3.30 -2.23 40.01
N LYS A 145 -4.11 -1.97 41.05
CA LYS A 145 -4.29 -2.86 42.19
C LYS A 145 -4.83 -4.23 41.77
N HIS A 146 -5.76 -4.28 40.85
CA HIS A 146 -6.30 -5.51 40.30
C HIS A 146 -5.22 -6.33 39.61
N LEU A 147 -4.41 -5.71 38.72
CA LEU A 147 -3.32 -6.38 38.00
C LEU A 147 -2.22 -6.90 38.95
N ILE A 148 -1.86 -6.15 39.99
CA ILE A 148 -0.89 -6.57 41.02
C ILE A 148 -1.42 -7.79 41.83
N SER A 149 -2.71 -7.87 42.05
CA SER A 149 -3.34 -8.97 42.81
C SER A 149 -3.38 -10.31 42.06
N ILE A 150 -3.15 -10.33 40.77
CA ILE A 150 -3.28 -11.51 39.93
C ILE A 150 -1.91 -12.13 39.68
N LYS A 151 -1.63 -13.28 40.32
CA LYS A 151 -0.37 -14.02 40.10
C LYS A 151 -0.29 -14.75 38.76
N ASP A 152 -1.41 -15.03 38.10
CA ASP A 152 -1.52 -15.73 36.81
C ASP A 152 -2.43 -14.97 35.82
N PHE A 153 -1.88 -14.01 35.08
CA PHE A 153 -2.55 -13.44 33.90
C PHE A 153 -2.33 -14.41 32.73
N PRO A 154 -3.32 -14.94 32.06
CA PRO A 154 -4.62 -14.39 31.63
C PRO A 154 -5.87 -15.16 32.13
N LYS A 155 -5.83 -15.85 33.24
CA LYS A 155 -6.93 -16.71 33.70
C LYS A 155 -8.00 -16.01 34.56
N SER A 156 -7.80 -14.73 34.89
CA SER A 156 -8.77 -13.99 35.70
C SER A 156 -9.97 -13.54 34.86
N SER A 157 -11.13 -13.55 35.46
CA SER A 157 -12.39 -13.23 34.83
C SER A 157 -12.37 -11.80 34.27
N THR A 158 -12.71 -11.66 33.01
CA THR A 158 -12.94 -10.36 32.32
C THR A 158 -13.91 -9.46 33.14
N SER A 159 -14.80 -10.05 33.94
CA SER A 159 -15.76 -9.34 34.81
C SER A 159 -15.08 -8.58 35.95
N ALA A 160 -14.03 -9.12 36.57
CA ALA A 160 -13.32 -8.45 37.65
C ALA A 160 -12.49 -7.27 37.13
N LEU A 161 -11.87 -7.42 35.95
CA LEU A 161 -11.16 -6.35 35.26
C LEU A 161 -12.13 -5.22 34.85
N LEU A 162 -13.28 -5.55 34.26
CA LEU A 162 -14.32 -4.58 33.94
C LEU A 162 -14.80 -3.80 35.15
N LYS A 163 -14.96 -4.48 36.31
CA LYS A 163 -15.33 -3.83 37.56
C LYS A 163 -14.25 -2.86 38.05
N ALA A 164 -12.97 -3.22 37.96
CA ALA A 164 -11.86 -2.33 38.31
C ALA A 164 -11.82 -1.09 37.38
N ILE A 165 -12.02 -1.27 36.06
CA ILE A 165 -12.13 -0.19 35.10
C ILE A 165 -13.31 0.73 35.43
N GLN A 166 -14.47 0.17 35.78
CA GLN A 166 -15.65 0.95 36.16
C GLN A 166 -15.46 1.74 37.45
N LEU A 167 -14.64 1.25 38.38
CA LEU A 167 -14.30 1.97 39.60
C LEU A 167 -13.39 3.18 39.35
N ASP A 168 -12.49 3.06 38.38
CA ASP A 168 -11.60 4.17 37.98
C ASP A 168 -12.33 5.24 37.14
N PHE A 169 -13.31 4.84 36.32
CA PHE A 169 -13.96 5.72 35.34
C PHE A 169 -15.40 6.09 35.66
N GLY A 170 -16.04 5.48 36.68
CA GLY A 170 -17.45 5.70 37.02
C GLY A 170 -18.43 4.82 36.21
N LYS A 171 -19.65 4.63 36.79
CA LYS A 171 -20.67 3.72 36.21
C LYS A 171 -21.37 4.28 34.95
N ASP A 172 -21.34 5.60 34.76
CA ASP A 172 -22.10 6.31 33.70
C ASP A 172 -21.26 6.57 32.44
N GLN A 173 -20.10 5.97 32.36
CA GLN A 173 -19.19 6.13 31.22
C GLN A 173 -19.67 5.38 29.97
N ASN A 174 -19.31 5.93 28.81
CA ASN A 174 -19.55 5.31 27.51
C ASN A 174 -19.04 3.87 27.48
N GLN A 175 -19.94 2.91 27.51
CA GLN A 175 -19.65 1.47 27.54
C GLN A 175 -18.67 1.05 26.43
N TYR A 176 -18.69 1.74 25.28
CA TYR A 176 -17.78 1.53 24.18
C TYR A 176 -16.31 1.80 24.56
N LYS A 177 -16.04 2.92 25.27
CA LYS A 177 -14.68 3.24 25.73
C LYS A 177 -14.20 2.26 26.80
N ILE A 178 -15.06 1.86 27.74
CA ILE A 178 -14.77 0.84 28.75
C ILE A 178 -14.40 -0.48 28.09
N GLN A 179 -15.13 -0.88 27.06
CA GLN A 179 -14.84 -2.11 26.32
C GLN A 179 -13.50 -2.04 25.58
N ILE A 180 -13.18 -0.92 24.92
CA ILE A 180 -11.88 -0.69 24.29
C ILE A 180 -10.74 -0.82 25.31
N ILE A 181 -10.85 -0.20 26.48
CA ILE A 181 -9.84 -0.26 27.54
C ILE A 181 -9.66 -1.71 28.00
N SER A 182 -10.76 -2.44 28.24
CA SER A 182 -10.73 -3.84 28.63
C SER A 182 -10.05 -4.73 27.58
N GLU A 183 -10.33 -4.51 26.31
CA GLU A 183 -9.71 -5.23 25.21
C GLU A 183 -8.22 -4.89 25.06
N MET A 184 -7.85 -3.62 25.20
CA MET A 184 -6.45 -3.18 25.17
C MET A 184 -5.64 -3.87 26.27
N LEU A 185 -6.12 -3.88 27.50
CA LEU A 185 -5.49 -4.55 28.64
C LEU A 185 -5.43 -6.07 28.44
N THR A 186 -6.53 -6.68 28.03
CA THR A 186 -6.58 -8.11 27.75
C THR A 186 -5.60 -8.52 26.66
N ASN A 187 -5.45 -7.71 25.61
CA ASN A 187 -4.54 -7.99 24.50
C ASN A 187 -3.08 -7.77 24.84
N ILE A 188 -2.74 -6.85 25.75
CA ILE A 188 -1.37 -6.68 26.24
C ILE A 188 -0.87 -7.97 26.90
N PHE A 189 -1.68 -8.56 27.74
CA PHE A 189 -1.31 -9.77 28.49
C PHE A 189 -1.56 -11.08 27.73
N LYS A 190 -2.36 -11.06 26.65
CA LYS A 190 -2.51 -12.19 25.73
C LYS A 190 -1.35 -12.32 24.75
N SER A 191 -0.59 -11.24 24.49
CA SER A 191 0.45 -11.24 23.46
C SER A 191 1.68 -12.08 23.80
N GLU A 192 1.87 -12.52 25.03
CA GLU A 192 2.95 -13.44 25.40
C GLU A 192 2.64 -14.93 25.21
N LYS A 193 1.39 -15.34 25.07
CA LYS A 193 1.11 -16.63 24.46
C LYS A 193 1.22 -16.43 22.96
N LYS A 194 2.34 -16.87 22.36
CA LYS A 194 2.35 -17.30 20.95
C LYS A 194 1.10 -18.16 20.77
N LEU A 195 0.03 -17.53 20.29
CA LEU A 195 -1.05 -18.27 19.70
C LEU A 195 -0.39 -19.09 18.60
N ASN A 196 -0.27 -20.40 18.80
CA ASN A 196 -0.03 -21.34 17.72
C ASN A 196 -1.30 -21.31 16.86
N LEU A 197 -1.55 -20.16 16.25
CA LEU A 197 -2.50 -20.00 15.17
C LEU A 197 -1.84 -20.67 13.97
N LYS A 198 -1.86 -22.01 13.98
CA LYS A 198 -1.77 -22.71 12.70
C LYS A 198 -2.95 -22.20 11.92
N SER A 199 -2.71 -21.34 10.94
CA SER A 199 -3.73 -20.96 9.99
C SER A 199 -4.09 -22.25 9.26
N HIS A 200 -5.12 -22.90 9.74
CA HIS A 200 -5.76 -23.89 8.92
C HIS A 200 -6.46 -23.11 7.82
N GLN A 201 -5.75 -22.82 6.73
CA GLN A 201 -6.39 -22.56 5.44
C GLN A 201 -7.10 -23.86 5.03
N LEU A 202 -8.08 -24.19 5.82
CA LEU A 202 -9.06 -25.15 5.41
C LEU A 202 -9.89 -24.43 4.35
N PHE A 203 -10.02 -25.05 3.22
CA PHE A 203 -11.22 -24.93 2.41
C PHE A 203 -12.36 -25.27 3.37
N GLU A 204 -12.84 -24.29 4.09
CA GLU A 204 -14.00 -24.47 4.94
C GLU A 204 -15.14 -24.77 4.01
N LYS A 205 -15.48 -26.03 3.92
CA LYS A 205 -16.80 -26.42 3.41
C LYS A 205 -17.81 -25.67 4.27
N THR A 206 -18.78 -25.04 3.62
CA THR A 206 -19.89 -24.43 4.33
C THR A 206 -20.39 -25.41 5.37
N SER A 207 -20.28 -25.05 6.67
CA SER A 207 -20.73 -25.92 7.74
C SER A 207 -22.25 -26.16 7.61
N ALA A 208 -22.70 -27.38 7.87
CA ALA A 208 -24.14 -27.68 7.88
C ALA A 208 -24.89 -26.85 8.96
N THR A 209 -24.19 -26.36 9.97
CA THR A 209 -24.74 -25.52 11.03
C THR A 209 -24.60 -24.02 10.76
N GLN A 210 -23.96 -23.64 9.65
CA GLN A 210 -23.80 -22.23 9.30
C GLN A 210 -25.16 -21.59 8.97
N SER A 211 -25.44 -20.45 9.60
CA SER A 211 -26.66 -19.69 9.34
C SER A 211 -26.85 -19.43 7.84
N MET A 212 -28.07 -19.52 7.34
CA MET A 212 -28.40 -19.21 5.95
C MET A 212 -28.10 -17.76 5.57
N ILE A 213 -28.11 -16.86 6.56
CA ILE A 213 -27.77 -15.44 6.38
C ILE A 213 -26.26 -15.23 6.17
N ASP A 214 -25.42 -16.13 6.71
CA ASP A 214 -23.97 -16.01 6.58
C ASP A 214 -23.49 -16.46 5.19
N PRO A 215 -23.04 -15.53 4.32
CA PRO A 215 -22.63 -15.84 2.95
C PRO A 215 -21.16 -16.26 2.81
N ILE A 216 -20.36 -16.18 3.87
CA ILE A 216 -18.93 -16.53 3.79
C ILE A 216 -18.78 -18.03 3.54
N THR A 217 -17.80 -18.43 2.74
CA THR A 217 -17.55 -19.80 2.24
C THR A 217 -18.63 -20.33 1.28
N ARG A 218 -19.71 -19.60 1.04
CA ARG A 218 -20.74 -19.98 0.04
C ARG A 218 -20.33 -19.51 -1.37
N PRO A 219 -20.71 -20.26 -2.42
CA PRO A 219 -20.48 -19.86 -3.81
C PRO A 219 -21.47 -18.75 -4.20
N ILE A 220 -21.14 -17.50 -3.85
CA ILE A 220 -21.95 -16.34 -4.20
C ILE A 220 -21.50 -15.82 -5.57
N PRO A 221 -22.40 -15.62 -6.54
CA PRO A 221 -22.07 -14.96 -7.79
C PRO A 221 -21.54 -13.55 -7.56
N HIS A 222 -20.65 -13.09 -8.44
CA HIS A 222 -20.23 -11.69 -8.45
C HIS A 222 -21.47 -10.79 -8.59
N ILE A 223 -21.62 -9.78 -7.73
CA ILE A 223 -22.85 -8.96 -7.66
C ILE A 223 -23.19 -8.25 -8.98
N SER A 224 -22.19 -7.97 -9.80
CA SER A 224 -22.37 -7.37 -11.12
C SER A 224 -22.36 -8.38 -12.27
N ALA A 225 -22.42 -9.69 -11.99
CA ALA A 225 -22.29 -10.70 -13.04
C ALA A 225 -23.40 -10.61 -14.11
N ALA A 226 -24.65 -10.40 -13.67
CA ALA A 226 -25.78 -10.24 -14.60
C ALA A 226 -25.61 -8.99 -15.47
N GLU A 227 -25.33 -7.83 -14.86
CA GLU A 227 -25.12 -6.56 -15.55
C GLU A 227 -23.95 -6.64 -16.56
N GLN A 228 -22.86 -7.36 -16.20
CA GLN A 228 -21.71 -7.56 -17.09
C GLN A 228 -22.07 -8.45 -18.30
N CYS A 229 -22.93 -9.46 -18.09
CA CYS A 229 -23.35 -10.34 -19.18
C CYS A 229 -24.38 -9.69 -20.10
N THR A 230 -25.25 -8.83 -19.56
CA THR A 230 -26.31 -8.13 -20.34
C THR A 230 -25.82 -6.83 -20.99
N GLY A 231 -24.62 -6.33 -20.59
CA GLY A 231 -24.09 -5.05 -21.05
C GLY A 231 -24.62 -3.83 -20.26
N GLU A 232 -25.33 -4.05 -19.17
CA GLU A 232 -25.86 -2.98 -18.30
C GLU A 232 -24.84 -2.47 -17.28
N ALA A 233 -23.70 -3.17 -17.15
CA ALA A 233 -22.63 -2.74 -16.26
C ALA A 233 -21.98 -1.45 -16.76
N GLU A 234 -22.12 -0.37 -16.00
CA GLU A 234 -21.55 0.94 -16.35
C GLU A 234 -20.07 1.06 -15.95
N TYR A 235 -19.25 1.54 -16.85
CA TYR A 235 -17.84 1.91 -16.69
C TYR A 235 -17.65 3.41 -16.89
N THR A 236 -16.41 3.91 -16.75
CA THR A 236 -16.12 5.35 -16.91
C THR A 236 -16.53 5.88 -18.29
N GLY A 237 -16.36 5.07 -19.34
CA GLY A 237 -16.78 5.43 -20.70
C GLY A 237 -18.27 5.55 -20.90
N ASP A 238 -19.08 4.87 -20.06
CA ASP A 238 -20.53 4.76 -20.17
C ASP A 238 -21.27 5.88 -19.42
N VAL A 239 -20.55 6.76 -18.72
CA VAL A 239 -21.16 7.97 -18.14
C VAL A 239 -21.92 8.70 -19.25
N PRO A 240 -23.23 8.96 -19.10
CA PRO A 240 -24.04 9.57 -20.15
C PRO A 240 -23.44 10.89 -20.66
N LYS A 241 -23.60 11.12 -21.97
CA LYS A 241 -23.13 12.37 -22.56
C LYS A 241 -23.81 13.57 -21.90
N LEU A 242 -23.01 14.52 -21.47
CA LEU A 242 -23.47 15.71 -20.79
C LEU A 242 -23.75 16.85 -21.78
N ALA A 243 -24.62 17.78 -21.38
CA ALA A 243 -24.88 18.96 -22.17
C ALA A 243 -23.58 19.76 -22.35
N ASN A 244 -23.33 20.20 -23.60
CA ASN A 244 -22.13 20.95 -23.96
C ASN A 244 -20.77 20.26 -23.68
N GLU A 245 -20.77 18.93 -23.52
CA GLU A 245 -19.56 18.14 -23.31
C GLU A 245 -18.60 18.25 -24.50
N LEU A 246 -17.30 18.30 -24.19
CA LEU A 246 -16.20 18.26 -25.16
C LEU A 246 -15.45 16.94 -25.08
N PHE A 247 -15.08 16.44 -26.25
CA PHE A 247 -14.22 15.27 -26.39
C PHE A 247 -12.78 15.74 -26.57
N LEU A 248 -11.85 15.11 -25.83
CA LEU A 248 -10.43 15.43 -25.87
C LEU A 248 -9.66 14.39 -26.69
N PHE A 249 -8.77 14.86 -27.54
CA PHE A 249 -7.94 14.03 -28.42
C PHE A 249 -6.48 14.36 -28.19
N PRO A 250 -5.65 13.40 -27.72
CA PRO A 250 -4.25 13.66 -27.42
C PRO A 250 -3.41 13.80 -28.71
N VAL A 251 -2.47 14.73 -28.66
CA VAL A 251 -1.39 14.85 -29.62
C VAL A 251 -0.12 14.31 -28.99
N HIS A 252 0.47 13.29 -29.60
CA HIS A 252 1.61 12.57 -29.07
C HIS A 252 2.92 13.04 -29.69
N SER A 253 4.01 12.99 -28.91
CA SER A 253 5.35 13.13 -29.41
C SER A 253 5.69 12.00 -30.37
N THR A 254 6.29 12.34 -31.49
CA THR A 254 6.89 11.39 -32.45
C THR A 254 8.36 11.12 -32.18
N GLN A 255 8.96 11.84 -31.21
CA GLN A 255 10.36 11.75 -30.84
C GLN A 255 10.55 11.12 -29.45
N SER A 256 11.54 10.24 -29.31
CA SER A 256 11.88 9.61 -28.06
C SER A 256 12.61 10.55 -27.10
N HIS A 257 13.42 11.49 -27.63
CA HIS A 257 14.08 12.52 -26.84
C HIS A 257 14.35 13.72 -27.73
N ALA A 258 13.73 14.85 -27.44
CA ALA A 258 13.86 16.06 -28.26
C ALA A 258 13.42 17.29 -27.47
N LYS A 259 13.91 18.46 -27.91
CA LYS A 259 13.36 19.76 -27.53
C LYS A 259 12.27 20.17 -28.51
N ILE A 260 11.12 20.58 -28.00
CA ILE A 260 10.04 21.17 -28.80
C ILE A 260 10.47 22.59 -29.21
N LYS A 261 10.58 22.84 -30.49
CA LYS A 261 10.88 24.18 -31.06
C LYS A 261 9.61 25.00 -31.23
N SER A 262 8.59 24.38 -31.80
CA SER A 262 7.29 25.03 -32.02
C SER A 262 6.17 24.00 -32.13
N ILE A 263 4.96 24.43 -31.76
CA ILE A 263 3.71 23.72 -31.99
C ILE A 263 2.80 24.66 -32.77
N ASN A 264 2.45 24.26 -34.01
CA ASN A 264 1.51 24.98 -34.83
C ASN A 264 0.16 24.28 -34.84
N THR A 265 -0.87 24.95 -34.31
CA THR A 265 -2.24 24.45 -34.18
C THR A 265 -3.24 25.18 -35.06
N GLU A 266 -2.80 26.15 -35.91
CA GLU A 266 -3.71 27.00 -36.65
C GLU A 266 -4.68 26.23 -37.55
N ASN A 267 -4.18 25.26 -38.33
CA ASN A 267 -5.01 24.45 -39.22
C ASN A 267 -5.96 23.53 -38.39
N ALA A 268 -5.49 22.99 -37.29
CA ALA A 268 -6.29 22.18 -36.39
C ALA A 268 -7.47 22.96 -35.78
N LEU A 269 -7.22 24.22 -35.38
CA LEU A 269 -8.25 25.09 -34.75
C LEU A 269 -9.27 25.62 -35.78
N ARG A 270 -8.98 25.56 -37.07
CA ARG A 270 -9.93 25.92 -38.15
C ARG A 270 -10.92 24.80 -38.49
N VAL A 271 -10.70 23.59 -38.02
CA VAL A 271 -11.63 22.47 -38.25
C VAL A 271 -12.99 22.76 -37.57
N PRO A 272 -14.09 22.71 -38.30
CA PRO A 272 -15.41 22.96 -37.72
C PRO A 272 -15.73 22.01 -36.58
N GLY A 273 -16.11 22.57 -35.44
CA GLY A 273 -16.39 21.78 -34.21
C GLY A 273 -15.18 21.64 -33.28
N VAL A 274 -14.00 22.11 -33.65
CA VAL A 274 -12.86 22.25 -32.71
C VAL A 274 -13.05 23.51 -31.88
N VAL A 275 -12.82 23.42 -30.58
CA VAL A 275 -13.06 24.51 -29.63
C VAL A 275 -11.74 25.10 -29.13
N SER A 276 -10.74 24.24 -28.80
CA SER A 276 -9.50 24.73 -28.20
C SER A 276 -8.38 23.70 -28.29
N TRP A 277 -7.16 24.22 -28.18
CA TRP A 277 -5.95 23.48 -27.81
C TRP A 277 -5.68 23.66 -26.30
N VAL A 278 -5.29 22.57 -25.63
CA VAL A 278 -4.92 22.59 -24.18
C VAL A 278 -3.53 21.97 -24.03
N SER A 279 -2.64 22.65 -23.32
CA SER A 279 -1.23 22.26 -23.15
C SER A 279 -0.66 22.74 -21.82
N ALA A 280 0.65 22.69 -21.63
CA ALA A 280 1.34 23.07 -20.39
C ALA A 280 0.99 24.48 -19.88
N GLN A 281 0.78 25.43 -20.80
CA GLN A 281 0.45 26.83 -20.48
C GLN A 281 -0.92 26.98 -19.77
N ASP A 282 -1.77 25.99 -19.87
CA ASP A 282 -3.13 26.01 -19.36
C ASP A 282 -3.26 25.38 -17.97
N VAL A 283 -2.17 24.86 -17.43
CA VAL A 283 -2.13 24.29 -16.08
C VAL A 283 -1.97 25.42 -15.06
N PRO A 284 -2.99 25.73 -14.25
CA PRO A 284 -2.93 26.90 -13.38
C PRO A 284 -2.05 26.73 -12.14
N GLY A 285 -1.71 25.49 -11.80
CA GLY A 285 -0.88 25.14 -10.65
C GLY A 285 0.36 24.36 -11.03
N ALA A 286 0.57 23.21 -10.40
CA ALA A 286 1.73 22.37 -10.69
C ALA A 286 1.54 21.53 -11.96
N ASN A 287 2.32 21.83 -13.00
CA ASN A 287 2.37 21.01 -14.23
C ASN A 287 3.23 19.74 -14.07
N ILE A 288 3.41 19.30 -12.83
CA ILE A 288 4.23 18.15 -12.48
C ILE A 288 3.55 17.32 -11.39
N PHE A 289 3.64 16.01 -11.48
CA PHE A 289 3.09 15.08 -10.48
C PHE A 289 4.10 14.00 -10.11
N ALA A 290 3.78 13.24 -9.06
CA ALA A 290 4.59 12.14 -8.57
C ALA A 290 3.79 10.84 -8.57
N GLY A 291 4.47 9.73 -8.85
CA GLY A 291 4.05 8.40 -8.43
C GLY A 291 4.46 8.18 -6.95
N ALA A 292 5.61 7.56 -6.71
CA ALA A 292 6.20 7.42 -5.37
C ALA A 292 7.54 8.16 -5.29
N GLY A 293 7.57 9.23 -4.52
CA GLY A 293 8.77 10.06 -4.36
C GLY A 293 8.54 11.52 -4.72
N PRO A 294 9.59 12.28 -5.01
CA PRO A 294 9.44 13.66 -5.48
C PRO A 294 8.80 13.70 -6.89
N PRO A 295 8.04 14.76 -7.18
CA PRO A 295 7.45 14.95 -8.51
C PRO A 295 8.51 15.02 -9.60
N ASP A 296 8.36 14.24 -10.67
CA ASP A 296 9.30 14.22 -11.80
C ASP A 296 8.63 13.89 -13.15
N GLU A 297 7.29 13.82 -13.19
CA GLU A 297 6.55 13.60 -14.42
C GLU A 297 5.61 14.78 -14.72
N HIS A 298 5.72 15.33 -15.93
CA HIS A 298 4.91 16.47 -16.35
C HIS A 298 3.53 16.02 -16.87
N ILE A 299 2.49 16.80 -16.56
CA ILE A 299 1.16 16.63 -17.17
C ILE A 299 1.27 16.84 -18.68
N PHE A 300 1.92 17.93 -19.08
CA PHE A 300 2.31 18.23 -20.44
C PHE A 300 3.77 18.69 -20.47
N PRO A 301 4.59 18.26 -21.40
CA PRO A 301 5.96 18.74 -21.53
C PRO A 301 5.98 20.25 -21.84
N GLU A 302 6.89 20.98 -21.18
CA GLU A 302 7.07 22.42 -21.42
C GLU A 302 8.06 22.71 -22.55
N GLN A 303 9.17 22.00 -22.55
CA GLN A 303 10.26 22.20 -23.54
C GLN A 303 10.72 20.86 -24.11
N ASP A 304 10.94 19.84 -23.28
CA ASP A 304 11.54 18.59 -23.71
C ASP A 304 10.52 17.45 -23.66
N VAL A 305 10.49 16.65 -24.71
CA VAL A 305 9.83 15.34 -24.71
C VAL A 305 10.84 14.27 -24.38
N HIS A 306 10.39 13.28 -23.59
CA HIS A 306 11.24 12.25 -23.00
C HIS A 306 10.99 10.85 -23.55
N PHE A 307 9.89 10.63 -24.25
CA PHE A 307 9.59 9.37 -24.94
C PHE A 307 8.65 9.58 -26.12
N SER A 308 8.73 8.71 -27.11
CA SER A 308 7.76 8.65 -28.21
C SER A 308 6.41 8.19 -27.70
N GLY A 309 5.37 8.98 -27.91
CA GLY A 309 4.05 8.74 -27.33
C GLY A 309 3.70 9.64 -26.14
N GLN A 310 4.61 10.48 -25.66
CA GLN A 310 4.31 11.45 -24.62
C GLN A 310 3.24 12.43 -25.11
N ILE A 311 2.18 12.65 -24.33
CA ILE A 311 1.10 13.56 -24.69
C ILE A 311 1.60 15.01 -24.55
N ILE A 312 1.67 15.73 -25.66
CA ILE A 312 2.16 17.12 -25.72
C ILE A 312 1.04 18.11 -25.37
N GLY A 313 -0.17 17.76 -25.73
CA GLY A 313 -1.38 18.53 -25.48
C GLY A 313 -2.59 17.80 -26.04
N VAL A 314 -3.76 18.39 -25.91
CA VAL A 314 -5.01 17.80 -26.39
C VAL A 314 -5.83 18.82 -27.20
N ILE A 315 -6.49 18.33 -28.25
CA ILE A 315 -7.55 19.03 -28.97
C ILE A 315 -8.87 18.80 -28.25
N ALA A 316 -9.61 19.87 -27.97
CA ALA A 316 -10.99 19.80 -27.44
C ALA A 316 -11.97 20.07 -28.58
N ALA A 317 -12.89 19.12 -28.83
CA ALA A 317 -13.87 19.22 -29.91
C ALA A 317 -15.28 18.80 -29.46
N VAL A 318 -16.31 19.30 -30.16
CA VAL A 318 -17.74 18.97 -29.89
C VAL A 318 -18.13 17.59 -30.41
N THR A 319 -17.37 17.05 -31.38
CA THR A 319 -17.58 15.72 -31.94
C THR A 319 -16.28 14.94 -32.03
N PRO A 320 -16.33 13.62 -31.95
CA PRO A 320 -15.14 12.78 -32.12
C PRO A 320 -14.47 12.94 -33.49
N ASP A 321 -15.22 13.10 -34.56
CA ASP A 321 -14.69 13.22 -35.94
C ASP A 321 -13.90 14.50 -36.11
N ALA A 322 -14.43 15.64 -35.63
CA ALA A 322 -13.71 16.91 -35.66
C ALA A 322 -12.38 16.83 -34.88
N GLY A 323 -12.40 16.20 -33.72
CA GLY A 323 -11.21 16.02 -32.89
C GLY A 323 -10.14 15.15 -33.58
N LYS A 324 -10.52 14.00 -34.14
CA LYS A 324 -9.59 13.13 -34.88
C LYS A 324 -8.96 13.81 -36.11
N GLN A 325 -9.79 14.54 -36.88
CA GLN A 325 -9.31 15.31 -38.00
C GLN A 325 -8.29 16.38 -37.57
N ALA A 326 -8.61 17.11 -36.51
CA ALA A 326 -7.78 18.19 -36.01
C ALA A 326 -6.40 17.72 -35.51
N VAL A 327 -6.34 16.57 -34.81
CA VAL A 327 -5.06 16.00 -34.33
C VAL A 327 -4.07 15.80 -35.45
N SER A 328 -4.52 15.34 -36.64
CA SER A 328 -3.64 15.10 -37.79
C SER A 328 -3.10 16.40 -38.44
N LEU A 329 -3.66 17.55 -38.07
CA LEU A 329 -3.27 18.87 -38.58
C LEU A 329 -2.40 19.65 -37.59
N VAL A 330 -2.09 19.10 -36.43
CA VAL A 330 -1.13 19.70 -35.48
C VAL A 330 0.29 19.39 -35.97
N GLU A 331 1.06 20.43 -36.18
CA GLU A 331 2.46 20.31 -36.61
C GLU A 331 3.39 20.63 -35.45
N VAL A 332 4.32 19.71 -35.13
CA VAL A 332 5.31 19.88 -34.05
C VAL A 332 6.71 19.83 -34.65
N SER A 333 7.50 20.86 -34.40
CA SER A 333 8.91 20.93 -34.81
C SER A 333 9.81 20.60 -33.62
N TYR A 334 10.78 19.73 -33.86
CA TYR A 334 11.68 19.23 -32.83
C TYR A 334 13.15 19.50 -33.15
N GLU A 335 13.94 19.57 -32.09
CA GLU A 335 15.38 19.39 -32.08
C GLU A 335 15.71 18.09 -31.35
N THR A 336 16.10 17.08 -32.13
CA THR A 336 16.35 15.75 -31.59
C THR A 336 17.58 15.71 -30.70
N LYS A 337 17.54 14.89 -29.67
CA LYS A 337 18.61 14.59 -28.71
C LYS A 337 18.93 13.10 -28.72
N GLU A 338 20.13 12.72 -28.24
CA GLU A 338 20.47 11.32 -28.01
C GLU A 338 19.45 10.67 -27.07
N ALA A 339 18.89 9.53 -27.47
CA ALA A 339 17.90 8.79 -26.68
C ALA A 339 18.47 7.46 -26.16
N LEU A 340 18.23 7.16 -24.91
CA LEU A 340 18.57 5.88 -24.28
C LEU A 340 17.35 4.96 -24.36
N LEU A 341 17.38 3.95 -25.24
CA LEU A 341 16.23 3.12 -25.55
C LEU A 341 16.29 1.71 -24.93
N SER A 342 17.40 1.39 -24.27
CA SER A 342 17.58 0.08 -23.63
C SER A 342 18.21 0.19 -22.25
N ILE A 343 18.08 -0.88 -21.46
CA ILE A 343 18.81 -1.04 -20.20
C ILE A 343 20.33 -0.96 -20.45
N THR A 344 20.82 -1.51 -21.54
CA THR A 344 22.24 -1.52 -21.89
C THR A 344 22.75 -0.10 -22.14
N ASP A 345 22.01 0.72 -22.89
CA ASP A 345 22.36 2.13 -23.12
C ASP A 345 22.39 2.92 -21.82
N ALA A 346 21.39 2.69 -20.95
CA ALA A 346 21.31 3.35 -19.66
C ALA A 346 22.46 2.95 -18.72
N ILE A 347 22.90 1.68 -18.74
CA ILE A 347 24.10 1.23 -18.02
C ILE A 347 25.32 1.95 -18.53
N ALA A 348 25.54 1.98 -19.85
CA ALA A 348 26.71 2.61 -20.48
C ALA A 348 26.84 4.10 -20.15
N LYS A 349 25.71 4.79 -20.00
CA LYS A 349 25.65 6.22 -19.62
C LYS A 349 25.50 6.44 -18.11
N ASN A 350 25.52 5.40 -17.29
CA ASN A 350 25.25 5.44 -15.85
C ASN A 350 23.94 6.20 -15.50
N SER A 351 22.92 6.03 -16.34
CA SER A 351 21.61 6.66 -16.18
C SER A 351 20.73 5.82 -15.26
N SER A 352 20.41 6.33 -14.07
CA SER A 352 19.63 5.59 -13.07
C SER A 352 18.95 6.56 -12.09
N PHE A 353 17.82 6.12 -11.54
CA PHE A 353 17.24 6.71 -10.34
C PHE A 353 17.89 6.11 -9.08
N GLU A 354 17.30 6.35 -7.91
CA GLU A 354 17.81 5.89 -6.62
C GLU A 354 17.88 4.35 -6.54
N ILE A 355 19.06 3.84 -6.19
CA ILE A 355 19.36 2.40 -6.16
C ILE A 355 18.86 1.81 -4.83
N SER A 356 18.13 0.71 -4.90
CA SER A 356 17.79 -0.11 -3.74
C SER A 356 18.91 -1.12 -3.45
N LYS A 357 19.27 -1.26 -2.17
CA LYS A 357 20.27 -2.22 -1.69
C LYS A 357 19.73 -3.01 -0.51
N LEU A 358 20.03 -4.28 -0.48
CA LEU A 358 19.71 -5.17 0.61
C LEU A 358 20.87 -6.15 0.81
N GLU A 359 21.47 -6.14 2.00
CA GLU A 359 22.56 -7.03 2.36
C GLU A 359 22.28 -7.63 3.73
N ARG A 360 22.41 -8.94 3.84
CA ARG A 360 22.24 -9.66 5.09
C ARG A 360 23.06 -10.93 5.13
N ILE A 361 23.85 -11.07 6.18
CA ILE A 361 24.56 -12.29 6.53
C ILE A 361 23.96 -12.80 7.84
N GLN A 362 23.24 -13.92 7.79
CA GLN A 362 22.57 -14.52 8.94
C GLN A 362 23.31 -15.73 9.49
N ASP A 363 24.09 -16.40 8.64
CA ASP A 363 24.74 -17.66 8.97
C ASP A 363 26.13 -17.73 8.35
N ALA A 364 27.13 -17.23 9.09
CA ALA A 364 28.51 -17.22 8.66
C ALA A 364 29.12 -18.65 8.59
N GLU A 365 28.63 -19.60 9.40
CA GLU A 365 29.09 -20.99 9.34
C GLU A 365 28.59 -21.67 8.05
N LEU A 366 27.38 -21.37 7.62
CA LEU A 366 26.84 -21.86 6.34
C LEU A 366 27.69 -21.37 5.15
N LEU A 367 28.28 -20.18 5.21
CA LEU A 367 29.20 -19.72 4.16
C LEU A 367 30.45 -20.60 4.04
N LYS A 368 30.94 -21.19 5.12
CA LYS A 368 32.11 -22.06 5.12
C LYS A 368 31.81 -23.39 4.45
N SER A 369 30.57 -23.82 4.36
CA SER A 369 30.14 -25.04 3.65
C SER A 369 29.99 -24.85 2.14
N THR A 370 30.21 -23.62 1.64
CA THR A 370 30.19 -23.36 0.19
C THR A 370 31.33 -24.04 -0.49
N ASN A 371 31.05 -25.02 -1.31
CA ASN A 371 32.05 -25.78 -2.06
C ASN A 371 31.84 -25.70 -3.58
N LYS A 372 30.69 -25.21 -4.01
CA LYS A 372 30.39 -24.96 -5.42
C LYS A 372 29.76 -23.58 -5.57
N SER A 373 30.05 -22.91 -6.69
CA SER A 373 29.43 -21.66 -7.08
C SER A 373 29.32 -21.53 -8.58
N PHE A 374 28.39 -20.69 -9.02
CA PHE A 374 28.28 -20.31 -10.43
C PHE A 374 27.73 -18.87 -10.55
N ASN A 375 28.07 -18.26 -11.68
CA ASN A 375 27.54 -16.98 -12.09
C ASN A 375 26.61 -17.15 -13.29
N GLY A 376 25.66 -16.28 -13.45
CA GLY A 376 24.78 -16.27 -14.62
C GLY A 376 24.05 -14.95 -14.79
N GLN A 377 23.30 -14.88 -15.87
CA GLN A 377 22.46 -13.75 -16.20
C GLN A 377 21.11 -14.26 -16.71
N ILE A 378 20.04 -13.57 -16.34
CA ILE A 378 18.71 -13.77 -16.90
C ILE A 378 18.15 -12.43 -17.38
N LYS A 379 17.48 -12.45 -18.54
CA LYS A 379 16.77 -11.30 -19.10
C LYS A 379 15.29 -11.61 -19.18
N LEU A 380 14.48 -10.77 -18.55
CA LEU A 380 13.03 -10.89 -18.52
C LEU A 380 12.44 -9.68 -19.27
N GLY A 381 11.64 -9.95 -20.29
CA GLY A 381 10.97 -8.90 -21.07
C GLY A 381 9.87 -8.18 -20.28
N GLY A 382 9.53 -6.99 -20.70
CA GLY A 382 8.38 -6.26 -20.20
C GLY A 382 7.05 -6.91 -20.62
N GLN A 383 5.94 -6.50 -20.00
CA GLN A 383 4.59 -6.96 -20.31
C GLN A 383 3.62 -5.80 -20.34
N LEU A 384 2.64 -5.88 -21.23
CA LEU A 384 1.51 -4.96 -21.30
C LEU A 384 0.38 -5.41 -20.39
N HIS A 385 -0.27 -4.49 -19.69
CA HIS A 385 -1.40 -4.82 -18.80
C HIS A 385 -2.62 -5.37 -19.55
N ILE A 386 -2.90 -4.85 -20.73
CA ILE A 386 -4.02 -5.26 -21.61
C ILE A 386 -5.36 -5.34 -20.85
N TYR A 387 -5.62 -4.38 -19.95
CA TYR A 387 -6.95 -4.21 -19.38
C TYR A 387 -7.97 -3.95 -20.50
N MET A 388 -9.20 -4.44 -20.35
CA MET A 388 -10.24 -4.34 -21.40
C MET A 388 -10.65 -2.88 -21.62
N GLU A 389 -10.91 -2.14 -20.55
CA GLU A 389 -11.16 -0.70 -20.58
C GLU A 389 -9.82 0.04 -20.61
N THR A 390 -9.60 0.90 -21.61
CA THR A 390 -8.46 1.81 -21.67
C THR A 390 -8.55 2.91 -20.60
N HIS A 391 -7.50 3.72 -20.43
CA HIS A 391 -7.59 4.87 -19.54
C HIS A 391 -8.64 5.86 -20.02
N GLY A 392 -9.44 6.36 -19.09
CA GLY A 392 -10.46 7.34 -19.38
C GLY A 392 -10.89 8.14 -18.17
N ALA A 393 -11.36 9.35 -18.42
CA ALA A 393 -11.92 10.23 -17.41
C ALA A 393 -13.00 11.14 -17.99
N VAL A 394 -13.96 11.53 -17.15
CA VAL A 394 -14.96 12.57 -17.44
C VAL A 394 -14.90 13.59 -16.30
N ALA A 395 -14.53 14.83 -16.60
CA ALA A 395 -14.43 15.91 -15.64
C ALA A 395 -15.58 16.92 -15.85
N ILE A 396 -16.29 17.22 -14.79
CA ILE A 396 -17.50 18.06 -14.79
C ILE A 396 -17.24 19.22 -13.84
N PRO A 397 -17.08 20.48 -14.35
CA PRO A 397 -17.00 21.65 -13.50
C PRO A 397 -18.27 21.81 -12.63
N GLY A 398 -18.09 22.14 -11.37
CA GLY A 398 -19.20 22.40 -10.45
C GLY A 398 -19.90 23.73 -10.73
N LYS A 399 -21.01 23.96 -10.04
CA LYS A 399 -21.73 25.26 -10.12
C LYS A 399 -20.94 26.39 -9.48
N GLU A 400 -20.22 26.10 -8.41
CA GLU A 400 -19.31 27.05 -7.78
C GLU A 400 -17.93 26.99 -8.44
N LYS A 401 -17.29 28.15 -8.50
CA LYS A 401 -15.93 28.26 -9.04
C LYS A 401 -14.99 27.34 -8.29
N SER A 402 -14.19 26.59 -9.02
CA SER A 402 -13.18 25.64 -8.52
C SER A 402 -13.71 24.31 -8.01
N GLU A 403 -15.00 24.03 -8.07
CA GLU A 403 -15.53 22.69 -7.81
C GLU A 403 -15.48 21.82 -9.05
N MET A 404 -15.23 20.53 -8.85
CA MET A 404 -15.19 19.57 -9.95
C MET A 404 -15.57 18.17 -9.48
N ILE A 405 -16.42 17.49 -10.25
CA ILE A 405 -16.71 16.06 -10.10
C ILE A 405 -16.01 15.33 -11.26
N ILE A 406 -15.32 14.27 -10.95
CA ILE A 406 -14.55 13.50 -11.93
C ILE A 406 -14.90 12.02 -11.82
N TYR A 407 -15.33 11.41 -12.91
CA TYR A 407 -15.37 9.97 -13.06
C TYR A 407 -14.06 9.52 -13.69
N SER A 408 -13.37 8.56 -13.07
CA SER A 408 -12.04 8.17 -13.49
C SER A 408 -11.86 6.65 -13.49
N SER A 409 -11.37 6.11 -14.60
CA SER A 409 -10.92 4.73 -14.69
C SER A 409 -9.54 4.59 -14.03
N ASN A 410 -9.49 4.74 -12.69
CA ASN A 410 -8.25 4.80 -11.93
C ASN A 410 -8.33 3.99 -10.62
N GLN A 411 -7.22 3.36 -10.22
CA GLN A 411 -7.12 2.54 -9.02
C GLN A 411 -6.89 3.37 -7.74
N SER A 412 -6.43 4.61 -7.88
CA SER A 412 -6.01 5.50 -6.78
C SER A 412 -6.75 6.84 -6.80
N ILE A 413 -8.07 6.81 -6.62
CA ILE A 413 -8.89 8.03 -6.74
C ILE A 413 -8.52 9.12 -5.73
N SER A 414 -8.04 8.77 -4.54
CA SER A 414 -7.53 9.77 -3.56
C SER A 414 -6.19 10.38 -4.01
N GLY A 415 -5.33 9.60 -4.66
CA GLY A 415 -4.12 10.10 -5.30
C GLY A 415 -4.45 11.06 -6.44
N VAL A 416 -5.42 10.69 -7.27
CA VAL A 416 -5.96 11.55 -8.35
C VAL A 416 -6.52 12.85 -7.77
N GLN A 417 -7.37 12.81 -6.73
CA GLN A 417 -7.92 14.01 -6.08
C GLN A 417 -6.81 14.97 -5.66
N LYS A 418 -5.78 14.46 -5.00
CA LYS A 418 -4.63 15.25 -4.54
C LYS A 418 -3.87 15.88 -5.72
N ALA A 419 -3.61 15.10 -6.76
CA ALA A 419 -2.87 15.56 -7.94
C ALA A 419 -3.67 16.63 -8.71
N VAL A 420 -4.97 16.42 -8.93
CA VAL A 420 -5.85 17.40 -9.60
C VAL A 420 -5.93 18.69 -8.78
N ALA A 421 -6.11 18.61 -7.47
CA ALA A 421 -6.14 19.79 -6.61
C ALA A 421 -4.85 20.63 -6.71
N SER A 422 -3.69 19.97 -6.80
CA SER A 422 -2.37 20.60 -7.01
C SER A 422 -2.27 21.24 -8.39
N ALA A 423 -2.65 20.52 -9.45
CA ALA A 423 -2.59 21.01 -10.83
C ALA A 423 -3.51 22.20 -11.08
N LEU A 424 -4.70 22.21 -10.44
CA LEU A 424 -5.66 23.30 -10.56
C LEU A 424 -5.45 24.41 -9.54
N LYS A 425 -4.54 24.24 -8.58
CA LYS A 425 -4.29 25.17 -7.47
C LYS A 425 -5.56 25.47 -6.65
N VAL A 426 -6.30 24.41 -6.33
CA VAL A 426 -7.53 24.46 -5.54
C VAL A 426 -7.47 23.55 -4.33
N PRO A 427 -8.24 23.78 -3.25
CA PRO A 427 -8.30 22.87 -2.12
C PRO A 427 -8.85 21.48 -2.50
N GLN A 428 -8.32 20.41 -1.90
CA GLN A 428 -8.72 19.03 -2.22
C GLN A 428 -10.22 18.75 -2.06
N HIS A 429 -10.87 19.36 -1.07
CA HIS A 429 -12.30 19.19 -0.82
C HIS A 429 -13.21 19.75 -1.93
N LYS A 430 -12.68 20.56 -2.84
CA LYS A 430 -13.37 21.07 -4.04
C LYS A 430 -13.36 20.05 -5.20
N ILE A 431 -12.58 18.99 -5.09
CA ILE A 431 -12.44 17.95 -6.12
C ILE A 431 -13.04 16.64 -5.58
N VAL A 432 -14.05 16.13 -6.27
CA VAL A 432 -14.66 14.83 -5.97
C VAL A 432 -14.30 13.87 -7.10
N VAL A 433 -13.63 12.75 -6.78
CA VAL A 433 -13.30 11.70 -7.74
C VAL A 433 -14.10 10.44 -7.42
N LYS A 434 -14.69 9.84 -8.44
CA LYS A 434 -15.60 8.70 -8.34
C LYS A 434 -15.19 7.58 -9.28
N ALA A 435 -15.37 6.33 -8.80
CA ALA A 435 -15.23 5.12 -9.60
C ALA A 435 -16.23 4.06 -9.10
N LYS A 436 -17.18 3.66 -9.94
CA LYS A 436 -18.13 2.58 -9.63
C LYS A 436 -17.44 1.22 -9.80
N ARG A 437 -16.84 1.03 -10.96
CA ARG A 437 -15.98 -0.09 -11.34
C ARG A 437 -15.06 0.34 -12.47
N ILE A 438 -13.96 -0.36 -12.66
CA ILE A 438 -13.07 -0.16 -13.79
C ILE A 438 -12.83 -1.47 -14.52
N GLY A 439 -12.65 -1.41 -15.83
CA GLY A 439 -12.53 -2.57 -16.71
C GLY A 439 -11.15 -3.19 -16.73
N GLY A 440 -10.65 -3.58 -15.55
CA GLY A 440 -9.29 -4.02 -15.31
C GLY A 440 -8.35 -2.86 -14.96
N GLY A 441 -7.26 -3.17 -14.26
CA GLY A 441 -6.24 -2.18 -13.90
C GLY A 441 -4.88 -2.84 -13.77
N PHE A 442 -4.80 -3.89 -12.96
CA PHE A 442 -3.60 -4.72 -12.76
C PHE A 442 -2.36 -3.94 -12.31
N GLY A 443 -2.53 -2.71 -11.79
CA GLY A 443 -1.47 -1.77 -11.48
C GLY A 443 -1.23 -0.69 -12.53
N GLY A 444 -1.68 -0.89 -13.78
CA GLY A 444 -1.45 0.08 -14.86
C GLY A 444 -2.30 1.35 -14.75
N LYS A 445 -3.34 1.36 -13.92
CA LYS A 445 -4.23 2.51 -13.75
C LYS A 445 -4.04 3.19 -12.38
N GLU A 446 -2.80 3.28 -11.90
CA GLU A 446 -2.46 3.98 -10.66
C GLU A 446 -2.10 5.45 -10.90
N GLY A 447 -1.45 5.76 -12.01
CA GLY A 447 -1.05 7.11 -12.40
C GLY A 447 -2.23 8.04 -12.70
N PRO A 448 -2.14 9.34 -12.36
CA PRO A 448 -3.25 10.29 -12.50
C PRO A 448 -3.30 10.99 -13.89
N LEU A 449 -2.35 10.74 -14.80
CA LEU A 449 -2.09 11.57 -15.99
C LEU A 449 -3.35 11.88 -16.82
N ILE A 450 -4.11 10.87 -17.22
CA ILE A 450 -5.28 11.06 -18.08
C ILE A 450 -6.38 11.86 -17.38
N THR A 451 -6.52 11.65 -16.08
CA THR A 451 -7.48 12.41 -15.29
C THR A 451 -7.02 13.86 -15.09
N LEU A 452 -5.71 14.09 -14.90
CA LEU A 452 -5.13 15.44 -14.83
C LEU A 452 -5.38 16.23 -16.11
N ILE A 453 -5.08 15.64 -17.25
CA ILE A 453 -5.31 16.26 -18.58
C ILE A 453 -6.78 16.63 -18.74
N THR A 454 -7.69 15.71 -18.39
CA THR A 454 -9.13 15.93 -18.52
C THR A 454 -9.61 17.05 -17.58
N ALA A 455 -9.11 17.08 -16.34
CA ALA A 455 -9.47 18.10 -15.36
C ALA A 455 -8.96 19.49 -15.74
N VAL A 456 -7.72 19.60 -16.24
CA VAL A 456 -7.14 20.85 -16.73
C VAL A 456 -7.96 21.41 -17.90
N ALA A 457 -8.33 20.57 -18.87
CA ALA A 457 -9.17 20.97 -19.99
C ALA A 457 -10.55 21.44 -19.53
N ALA A 458 -11.21 20.71 -18.65
CA ALA A 458 -12.52 21.07 -18.10
C ALA A 458 -12.46 22.41 -17.32
N TYR A 459 -11.42 22.61 -16.54
CA TYR A 459 -11.19 23.83 -15.77
C TYR A 459 -10.98 25.06 -16.68
N LYS A 460 -10.10 24.93 -17.70
CA LYS A 460 -9.83 25.98 -18.69
C LYS A 460 -11.09 26.37 -19.45
N LEU A 461 -11.87 25.39 -19.90
CA LEU A 461 -12.97 25.59 -20.83
C LEU A 461 -14.31 25.85 -20.14
N GLY A 462 -14.42 25.63 -18.81
CA GLY A 462 -15.65 25.78 -18.04
C GLY A 462 -16.78 24.84 -18.53
N ARG A 463 -16.44 23.72 -19.17
CA ARG A 463 -17.36 22.77 -19.78
C ARG A 463 -16.99 21.33 -19.38
N PRO A 464 -17.95 20.42 -19.30
CA PRO A 464 -17.64 18.99 -19.15
C PRO A 464 -16.69 18.54 -20.25
N CYS A 465 -15.64 17.78 -19.87
CA CYS A 465 -14.66 17.22 -20.79
C CYS A 465 -14.54 15.72 -20.57
N ARG A 466 -14.41 14.97 -21.67
CA ARG A 466 -14.18 13.53 -21.68
C ARG A 466 -12.92 13.21 -22.46
N LEU A 467 -12.05 12.42 -21.85
CA LEU A 467 -10.91 11.79 -22.52
C LEU A 467 -11.01 10.27 -22.35
N ALA A 468 -11.05 9.55 -23.43
CA ALA A 468 -10.92 8.10 -23.46
C ALA A 468 -9.88 7.74 -24.49
N LEU A 469 -8.82 7.08 -24.09
CA LEU A 469 -7.77 6.66 -25.00
C LEU A 469 -8.25 5.49 -25.87
N ASP A 470 -7.92 5.50 -27.14
CA ASP A 470 -7.96 4.28 -27.91
C ASP A 470 -6.82 3.32 -27.48
N ARG A 471 -6.89 2.06 -27.89
CA ARG A 471 -5.91 1.06 -27.48
C ARG A 471 -4.47 1.39 -27.91
N ALA A 472 -4.29 1.95 -29.09
CA ALA A 472 -2.97 2.29 -29.61
C ALA A 472 -2.36 3.43 -28.79
N SER A 473 -3.12 4.50 -28.55
CA SER A 473 -2.72 5.63 -27.71
C SER A 473 -2.43 5.20 -26.27
N ASP A 474 -3.24 4.31 -25.71
CA ASP A 474 -3.06 3.78 -24.36
C ASP A 474 -1.74 3.00 -24.23
N VAL A 475 -1.47 2.06 -25.13
CA VAL A 475 -0.23 1.29 -25.14
C VAL A 475 1.00 2.18 -25.38
N LEU A 476 0.85 3.22 -26.19
CA LEU A 476 1.95 4.13 -26.54
C LEU A 476 2.33 5.04 -25.37
N SER A 477 1.34 5.50 -24.60
CA SER A 477 1.51 6.58 -23.62
C SER A 477 1.62 6.09 -22.17
N MET A 478 1.09 4.90 -21.86
CA MET A 478 0.99 4.41 -20.47
C MET A 478 2.12 3.42 -20.13
N GLY A 479 2.43 3.33 -18.85
CA GLY A 479 3.49 2.47 -18.32
C GLY A 479 3.20 0.98 -18.42
N HIS A 480 4.26 0.18 -18.44
CA HIS A 480 4.23 -1.27 -18.57
C HIS A 480 4.93 -1.95 -17.38
N ARG A 481 5.01 -3.31 -17.39
CA ARG A 481 5.87 -4.06 -16.49
C ARG A 481 7.32 -3.80 -16.82
N HIS A 482 8.15 -3.62 -15.80
CA HIS A 482 9.59 -3.41 -15.94
C HIS A 482 10.28 -4.59 -16.64
N GLU A 483 10.91 -4.34 -17.79
CA GLU A 483 11.93 -5.23 -18.32
C GLU A 483 13.08 -5.31 -17.31
N THR A 484 13.64 -6.51 -17.08
CA THR A 484 14.64 -6.74 -16.04
C THR A 484 15.78 -7.60 -16.53
N HIS A 485 17.03 -7.15 -16.34
CA HIS A 485 18.25 -7.91 -16.55
C HIS A 485 18.89 -8.16 -15.19
N ALA A 486 19.04 -9.40 -14.78
CA ALA A 486 19.63 -9.76 -13.50
C ALA A 486 20.89 -10.60 -13.69
N ASP A 487 22.00 -10.11 -13.14
CA ASP A 487 23.22 -10.87 -12.95
C ASP A 487 23.18 -11.49 -11.56
N TYR A 488 23.62 -12.74 -11.44
CA TYR A 488 23.60 -13.45 -10.17
C TYR A 488 24.87 -14.29 -9.93
N GLU A 489 25.24 -14.45 -8.66
CA GLU A 489 26.27 -15.35 -8.14
C GLU A 489 25.65 -16.18 -7.03
N ILE A 490 25.67 -17.50 -7.18
CA ILE A 490 25.06 -18.44 -6.23
C ILE A 490 26.13 -19.41 -5.73
N GLY A 491 26.30 -19.46 -4.40
CA GLY A 491 27.08 -20.50 -3.71
C GLY A 491 26.14 -21.53 -3.10
N PHE A 492 26.55 -22.80 -3.13
CA PHE A 492 25.78 -23.90 -2.57
C PHE A 492 26.70 -25.05 -2.10
N ASP A 493 26.15 -25.93 -1.24
CA ASP A 493 26.86 -27.11 -0.73
C ASP A 493 26.63 -28.37 -1.61
N GLU A 494 27.24 -29.50 -1.25
CA GLU A 494 27.10 -30.77 -1.95
C GLU A 494 25.66 -31.29 -2.01
N THR A 495 24.81 -30.86 -1.08
CA THR A 495 23.40 -31.27 -1.07
C THR A 495 22.57 -30.47 -2.07
N GLY A 496 23.08 -29.35 -2.56
CA GLY A 496 22.36 -28.37 -3.38
C GLY A 496 21.66 -27.28 -2.54
N LYS A 497 22.00 -27.17 -1.24
CA LYS A 497 21.50 -26.11 -0.38
C LYS A 497 22.25 -24.81 -0.66
N ILE A 498 21.50 -23.72 -0.90
CA ILE A 498 22.05 -22.39 -1.13
C ILE A 498 22.71 -21.88 0.14
N THR A 499 23.98 -21.51 0.04
CA THR A 499 24.80 -20.97 1.12
C THR A 499 25.02 -19.48 1.00
N LYS A 500 25.04 -18.96 -0.25
CA LYS A 500 25.19 -17.53 -0.58
C LYS A 500 24.37 -17.22 -1.83
N ALA A 501 23.70 -16.07 -1.84
CA ALA A 501 23.00 -15.55 -3.00
C ALA A 501 23.32 -14.06 -3.20
N LYS A 502 23.81 -13.70 -4.39
CA LYS A 502 24.11 -12.32 -4.75
C LYS A 502 23.44 -11.99 -6.08
N PHE A 503 22.79 -10.84 -6.13
CA PHE A 503 22.03 -10.37 -7.29
C PHE A 503 22.33 -8.91 -7.61
N GLU A 504 22.47 -8.63 -8.89
CA GLU A 504 22.49 -7.27 -9.43
C GLU A 504 21.40 -7.17 -10.50
N CYS A 505 20.30 -6.48 -10.17
CA CYS A 505 19.13 -6.37 -11.02
C CYS A 505 19.08 -4.98 -11.67
N ASN A 506 19.18 -4.90 -12.98
CA ASN A 506 19.00 -3.70 -13.76
C ASN A 506 17.63 -3.77 -14.43
N PHE A 507 16.78 -2.78 -14.21
CA PHE A 507 15.43 -2.78 -14.80
C PHE A 507 15.07 -1.43 -15.41
N ASN A 508 14.28 -1.48 -16.46
CA ASN A 508 13.86 -0.31 -17.18
C ASN A 508 12.80 0.46 -16.39
N ALA A 509 13.12 1.63 -15.87
CA ALA A 509 12.19 2.51 -15.17
C ALA A 509 11.41 3.42 -16.14
N GLY A 510 11.93 3.67 -17.33
CA GLY A 510 11.40 4.68 -18.21
C GLY A 510 11.92 6.08 -17.89
N CYS A 511 11.19 7.12 -18.29
CA CYS A 511 11.65 8.50 -18.21
C CYS A 511 11.44 9.16 -16.83
N SER A 512 10.55 8.66 -16.01
CA SER A 512 10.28 9.14 -14.65
C SER A 512 10.36 8.01 -13.62
N ARG A 513 10.33 8.35 -12.32
CA ARG A 513 10.35 7.38 -11.23
C ARG A 513 9.10 6.53 -11.17
N ASP A 514 7.93 7.13 -11.36
CA ASP A 514 6.63 6.50 -11.10
C ASP A 514 6.69 5.62 -9.83
N LEU A 515 6.53 4.30 -9.96
CA LEU A 515 6.64 3.32 -8.88
C LEU A 515 7.93 2.47 -8.95
N SER A 516 8.88 2.83 -9.81
CA SER A 516 10.07 2.03 -10.10
C SER A 516 10.99 1.85 -8.89
N VAL A 517 11.20 2.90 -8.07
CA VAL A 517 12.08 2.81 -6.90
C VAL A 517 11.51 1.85 -5.83
N PRO A 518 10.24 1.97 -5.38
CA PRO A 518 9.65 0.98 -4.47
C PRO A 518 9.48 -0.40 -5.11
N TRP A 519 9.32 -0.49 -6.43
CA TRP A 519 9.30 -1.76 -7.15
C TRP A 519 10.65 -2.48 -7.02
N GLY A 520 11.77 -1.78 -7.21
CA GLY A 520 13.12 -2.35 -7.05
C GLY A 520 13.39 -2.87 -5.63
N ALA A 521 12.97 -2.14 -4.61
CA ALA A 521 13.05 -2.60 -3.22
C ALA A 521 12.20 -3.86 -2.99
N THR A 522 11.00 -3.91 -3.58
CA THR A 522 10.12 -5.07 -3.48
C THR A 522 10.66 -6.27 -4.26
N LEU A 523 11.27 -6.07 -5.42
CA LEU A 523 11.97 -7.13 -6.16
C LEU A 523 13.02 -7.81 -5.27
N LEU A 524 13.89 -7.03 -4.61
CA LEU A 524 14.89 -7.57 -3.70
C LEU A 524 14.28 -8.38 -2.55
N ASN A 525 13.19 -7.91 -1.98
CA ASN A 525 12.47 -8.63 -0.91
C ASN A 525 11.80 -9.93 -1.38
N ARG A 526 11.60 -10.10 -2.69
CA ARG A 526 10.89 -11.26 -3.28
C ARG A 526 11.77 -12.20 -4.08
N LEU A 527 13.08 -11.91 -4.15
CA LEU A 527 14.06 -12.81 -4.79
C LEU A 527 14.17 -14.16 -4.10
N ASP A 528 13.68 -14.31 -2.88
CA ASP A 528 13.68 -15.61 -2.20
C ASP A 528 12.60 -16.58 -2.72
N GLY A 529 11.57 -16.10 -3.44
CA GLY A 529 10.49 -16.95 -3.93
C GLY A 529 9.75 -17.68 -2.79
N GLY A 530 10.23 -18.82 -2.39
CA GLY A 530 9.77 -19.61 -1.23
C GLY A 530 10.95 -20.26 -0.51
N TYR A 531 12.17 -19.74 -0.73
CA TYR A 531 13.39 -20.37 -0.27
C TYR A 531 14.07 -19.61 0.87
N SER A 532 14.84 -20.32 1.67
CA SER A 532 15.61 -19.76 2.79
C SER A 532 16.96 -19.26 2.28
N LEU A 533 17.10 -17.93 2.11
CA LEU A 533 18.34 -17.28 1.70
C LEU A 533 19.02 -16.65 2.93
N LYS A 534 19.85 -17.44 3.63
CA LYS A 534 20.51 -17.02 4.89
C LYS A 534 21.53 -15.91 4.68
N ASN A 535 22.24 -15.94 3.55
CA ASN A 535 23.28 -14.98 3.21
C ASN A 535 22.95 -14.37 1.85
N PHE A 536 22.54 -13.14 1.86
CA PHE A 536 21.96 -12.42 0.73
C PHE A 536 22.64 -11.06 0.50
N GLU A 537 22.99 -10.77 -0.75
CA GLU A 537 23.37 -9.44 -1.23
C GLU A 537 22.57 -9.12 -2.48
N GLY A 538 21.86 -8.02 -2.50
CA GLY A 538 21.05 -7.58 -3.64
C GLY A 538 21.17 -6.09 -3.91
N LYS A 539 21.28 -5.74 -5.21
CA LYS A 539 21.21 -4.37 -5.71
C LYS A 539 20.19 -4.29 -6.84
N ALA A 540 19.34 -3.29 -6.80
CA ALA A 540 18.34 -3.05 -7.83
C ALA A 540 18.48 -1.63 -8.38
N TYR A 541 18.76 -1.53 -9.69
CA TYR A 541 19.07 -0.30 -10.41
C TYR A 541 17.88 0.07 -11.31
N PRO A 542 17.07 1.07 -10.94
CA PRO A 542 16.03 1.61 -11.82
C PRO A 542 16.70 2.45 -12.93
N ARG A 543 16.89 1.85 -14.09
CA ARG A 543 17.57 2.50 -15.22
C ARG A 543 16.63 3.51 -15.87
N LYS A 544 17.08 4.77 -15.91
CA LYS A 544 16.36 5.85 -16.57
C LYS A 544 16.60 5.79 -18.08
N THR A 545 15.51 5.72 -18.85
CA THR A 545 15.53 5.61 -20.31
C THR A 545 14.60 6.65 -20.95
N ASN A 546 14.65 6.76 -22.27
CA ASN A 546 13.72 7.59 -23.05
C ASN A 546 12.53 6.76 -23.59
N LEU A 547 11.97 5.94 -22.70
CA LEU A 547 10.74 5.19 -22.91
C LEU A 547 9.68 5.66 -21.92
N THR A 548 8.43 5.25 -22.13
CA THR A 548 7.36 5.54 -21.16
C THR A 548 7.72 5.02 -19.77
N SER A 549 7.31 5.74 -18.73
CA SER A 549 7.60 5.34 -17.34
C SER A 549 6.91 4.04 -17.00
N ASN A 550 7.69 3.01 -16.63
CA ASN A 550 7.15 1.75 -16.21
C ASN A 550 6.55 1.86 -14.81
N THR A 551 5.49 1.10 -14.57
CA THR A 551 4.66 1.24 -13.37
C THR A 551 4.36 -0.11 -12.72
N ALA A 552 3.52 -0.10 -11.69
CA ALA A 552 3.05 -1.31 -11.05
C ALA A 552 2.41 -2.28 -12.05
N PHE A 553 2.75 -3.55 -11.94
CA PHE A 553 2.04 -4.62 -12.60
C PHE A 553 1.90 -5.79 -11.64
N ARG A 554 0.74 -6.45 -11.66
CA ARG A 554 0.32 -7.55 -10.79
C ARG A 554 1.49 -8.46 -10.38
N GLY A 555 1.76 -8.53 -9.05
CA GLY A 555 2.93 -9.19 -8.48
C GLY A 555 4.06 -8.25 -8.05
N PHE A 556 4.18 -7.03 -8.64
CA PHE A 556 5.06 -5.94 -8.21
C PHE A 556 6.48 -6.39 -7.81
N GLY A 557 7.26 -6.88 -8.78
CA GLY A 557 8.59 -7.46 -8.59
C GLY A 557 8.61 -8.95 -8.18
N GLY A 558 7.49 -9.51 -7.75
CA GLY A 558 7.39 -10.92 -7.36
C GLY A 558 7.59 -11.91 -8.50
N PRO A 559 6.93 -11.76 -9.65
CA PRO A 559 7.13 -12.63 -10.80
C PRO A 559 8.59 -12.67 -11.26
N GLU A 560 9.21 -11.48 -11.33
CA GLU A 560 10.60 -11.34 -11.74
C GLU A 560 11.54 -11.98 -10.72
N GLY A 561 11.33 -11.70 -9.43
CA GLY A 561 12.12 -12.32 -8.35
C GLY A 561 12.01 -13.85 -8.35
N THR A 562 10.79 -14.36 -8.52
CA THR A 562 10.56 -15.81 -8.62
C THR A 562 11.26 -16.41 -9.85
N ALA A 563 11.14 -15.77 -11.02
CA ALA A 563 11.80 -16.26 -12.23
C ALA A 563 13.34 -16.32 -12.10
N ILE A 564 13.92 -15.29 -11.46
CA ILE A 564 15.37 -15.21 -11.23
C ILE A 564 15.85 -16.33 -10.31
N ILE A 565 15.20 -16.54 -9.17
CA ILE A 565 15.63 -17.58 -8.22
C ILE A 565 15.36 -18.99 -8.76
N GLU A 566 14.29 -19.20 -9.52
CA GLU A 566 13.97 -20.49 -10.12
C GLU A 566 15.00 -20.90 -11.19
N GLU A 567 15.50 -19.95 -11.97
CA GLU A 567 16.65 -20.19 -12.88
C GLU A 567 17.88 -20.66 -12.08
N CYS A 568 18.14 -20.04 -10.93
CA CYS A 568 19.25 -20.45 -10.05
C CYS A 568 19.07 -21.88 -9.52
N ILE A 569 17.87 -22.24 -9.09
CA ILE A 569 17.55 -23.59 -8.60
C ILE A 569 17.70 -24.64 -9.70
N GLU A 570 17.21 -24.36 -10.91
CA GLU A 570 17.38 -25.28 -12.06
C GLU A 570 18.85 -25.51 -12.38
N ARG A 571 19.71 -24.50 -12.32
CA ARG A 571 21.15 -24.63 -12.52
C ARG A 571 21.81 -25.45 -11.42
N ILE A 572 21.43 -25.26 -10.15
CA ILE A 572 21.91 -26.12 -9.06
C ILE A 572 21.56 -27.59 -9.34
N ALA A 573 20.32 -27.86 -9.76
CA ALA A 573 19.85 -29.20 -10.09
C ALA A 573 20.68 -29.83 -11.22
N GLN A 574 20.96 -29.07 -12.29
CA GLN A 574 21.83 -29.52 -13.39
C GLN A 574 23.26 -29.84 -12.92
N ILE A 575 23.88 -28.98 -12.10
CA ILE A 575 25.25 -29.14 -11.61
C ILE A 575 25.35 -30.31 -10.63
N THR A 576 24.32 -30.55 -9.81
CA THR A 576 24.31 -31.64 -8.82
C THR A 576 23.79 -32.96 -9.38
N GLY A 577 23.15 -32.94 -10.56
CA GLY A 577 22.49 -34.12 -11.16
C GLY A 577 21.22 -34.54 -10.40
N LYS A 578 20.68 -33.70 -9.52
CA LYS A 578 19.49 -34.00 -8.73
C LYS A 578 18.22 -33.56 -9.46
N ASP A 579 17.09 -34.15 -9.05
CA ASP A 579 15.80 -33.67 -9.49
C ASP A 579 15.56 -32.23 -8.98
N PRO A 580 15.11 -31.29 -9.85
CA PRO A 580 14.85 -29.91 -9.42
C PRO A 580 13.87 -29.82 -8.25
N ALA A 581 12.89 -30.73 -8.13
CA ALA A 581 11.97 -30.75 -6.99
C ALA A 581 12.67 -31.09 -5.67
N GLU A 582 13.73 -31.95 -5.71
CA GLU A 582 14.53 -32.24 -4.52
C GLU A 582 15.36 -31.03 -4.09
N VAL A 583 16.00 -30.34 -5.04
CA VAL A 583 16.74 -29.10 -4.76
C VAL A 583 15.82 -28.01 -4.20
N ARG A 584 14.61 -27.86 -4.76
CA ARG A 584 13.61 -26.93 -4.21
C ARG A 584 13.26 -27.31 -2.78
N LYS A 585 12.95 -28.58 -2.50
CA LYS A 585 12.55 -29.04 -1.15
C LYS A 585 13.63 -28.77 -0.10
N ILE A 586 14.92 -28.95 -0.44
CA ILE A 586 16.05 -28.69 0.46
C ILE A 586 16.11 -27.21 0.85
N ASN A 587 15.79 -26.33 -0.09
CA ASN A 587 15.92 -24.89 0.07
C ASN A 587 14.64 -24.20 0.57
N LEU A 588 13.47 -24.88 0.67
CA LEU A 588 12.23 -24.24 1.16
C LEU A 588 12.44 -23.56 2.52
N THR A 589 11.82 -22.42 2.72
CA THR A 589 11.72 -21.80 4.05
C THR A 589 11.05 -22.74 5.04
N ARG A 590 11.39 -22.61 6.32
CA ARG A 590 10.83 -23.38 7.44
C ARG A 590 10.31 -22.43 8.52
N GLU A 591 9.44 -22.94 9.35
CA GLU A 591 8.98 -22.22 10.53
C GLU A 591 10.16 -21.73 11.37
N ASN A 592 10.11 -20.48 11.81
CA ASN A 592 11.16 -19.74 12.52
C ASN A 592 12.38 -19.35 11.67
N ASP A 593 12.44 -19.66 10.37
CA ASP A 593 13.46 -19.06 9.52
C ASP A 593 13.33 -17.55 9.54
N LEU A 594 14.45 -16.86 9.63
CA LEU A 594 14.51 -15.42 9.50
C LEU A 594 14.58 -15.09 7.99
N LEU A 595 13.66 -14.24 7.52
CA LEU A 595 13.68 -13.80 6.15
C LEU A 595 14.92 -12.94 5.85
N HIS A 596 15.38 -12.93 4.61
CA HIS A 596 16.55 -12.13 4.21
C HIS A 596 16.30 -10.63 4.26
N TYR A 597 15.05 -10.21 4.43
CA TYR A 597 14.65 -8.81 4.60
C TYR A 597 13.94 -8.60 5.95
N GLY A 598 14.26 -7.50 6.63
CA GLY A 598 13.69 -7.18 7.94
C GLY A 598 14.04 -8.21 9.03
N ASP A 599 13.42 -8.07 10.19
CA ASP A 599 13.57 -9.00 11.32
C ASP A 599 12.36 -9.94 11.44
N THR A 600 11.72 -10.22 10.31
CA THR A 600 10.52 -11.04 10.25
C THR A 600 10.91 -12.52 10.18
N LYS A 601 10.38 -13.31 11.11
CA LYS A 601 10.45 -14.77 11.09
C LYS A 601 9.25 -15.34 10.33
N VAL A 602 9.45 -16.51 9.73
CA VAL A 602 8.36 -17.30 9.15
C VAL A 602 7.53 -17.88 10.29
N TYR A 603 6.25 -17.55 10.34
CA TYR A 603 5.28 -18.10 11.27
C TYR A 603 4.24 -18.90 10.49
N ASP A 604 3.70 -19.95 11.11
CA ASP A 604 2.63 -20.76 10.54
C ASP A 604 2.97 -21.27 9.13
N ASP A 605 4.14 -21.93 9.03
CA ASP A 605 4.66 -22.44 7.76
C ASP A 605 3.79 -23.57 7.22
N ASN A 606 3.04 -23.27 6.18
CA ASN A 606 2.25 -24.23 5.42
C ASN A 606 2.94 -24.67 4.12
N LEU A 607 4.07 -24.10 3.78
CA LEU A 607 4.70 -24.29 2.47
C LEU A 607 5.11 -25.75 2.25
N LEU A 608 5.78 -26.38 3.24
CA LEU A 608 6.18 -27.77 3.13
C LEU A 608 4.96 -28.71 3.02
N ARG A 609 3.91 -28.47 3.78
CA ARG A 609 2.66 -29.26 3.70
C ARG A 609 2.01 -29.12 2.33
N CYS A 610 1.88 -27.90 1.82
CA CYS A 610 1.36 -27.66 0.47
C CYS A 610 2.21 -28.34 -0.60
N TRP A 611 3.53 -28.30 -0.45
CA TRP A 611 4.48 -28.98 -1.32
C TRP A 611 4.25 -30.50 -1.36
N GLU A 612 4.22 -31.14 -0.19
CA GLU A 612 4.04 -32.58 -0.05
C GLU A 612 2.67 -33.05 -0.56
N ASP A 613 1.61 -32.30 -0.23
CA ASP A 613 0.27 -32.57 -0.74
C ASP A 613 0.21 -32.43 -2.27
N CYS A 614 0.87 -31.43 -2.85
CA CYS A 614 0.91 -31.23 -4.30
C CYS A 614 1.67 -32.36 -4.99
N ILE A 615 2.85 -32.75 -4.49
CA ILE A 615 3.63 -33.91 -5.00
C ILE A 615 2.77 -35.17 -5.01
N LYS A 616 2.08 -35.46 -3.89
CA LYS A 616 1.23 -36.64 -3.74
C LYS A 616 0.02 -36.60 -4.69
N LYS A 617 -0.73 -35.50 -4.70
CA LYS A 617 -1.95 -35.36 -5.51
C LYS A 617 -1.68 -35.35 -7.02
N SER A 618 -0.54 -34.81 -7.43
CA SER A 618 -0.14 -34.75 -8.84
C SER A 618 0.51 -36.02 -9.35
N ASN A 619 0.91 -36.97 -8.47
CA ASN A 619 1.78 -38.10 -8.81
C ASN A 619 3.06 -37.64 -9.53
N TYR A 620 3.69 -36.58 -9.04
CA TYR A 620 4.75 -35.85 -9.73
C TYR A 620 5.88 -36.78 -10.23
N PHE A 621 6.44 -37.61 -9.37
CA PHE A 621 7.58 -38.44 -9.73
C PHE A 621 7.24 -39.54 -10.75
N GLU A 622 6.04 -40.12 -10.72
CA GLU A 622 5.60 -41.09 -11.71
C GLU A 622 5.36 -40.42 -13.07
N LYS A 623 4.68 -39.27 -13.08
CA LYS A 623 4.50 -38.47 -14.31
C LYS A 623 5.82 -38.01 -14.91
N ARG A 624 6.83 -37.73 -14.08
CA ARG A 624 8.16 -37.38 -14.56
C ARG A 624 8.81 -38.53 -15.32
N LYS A 625 8.75 -39.76 -14.79
CA LYS A 625 9.23 -40.96 -15.49
C LYS A 625 8.48 -41.18 -16.81
N GLU A 626 7.16 -41.03 -16.81
CA GLU A 626 6.35 -41.11 -18.04
C GLU A 626 6.80 -40.10 -19.08
N ILE A 627 7.08 -38.86 -18.65
CA ILE A 627 7.55 -37.76 -19.51
C ILE A 627 8.93 -38.05 -20.06
N GLU A 628 9.83 -38.56 -19.24
CA GLU A 628 11.19 -38.97 -19.67
C GLU A 628 11.09 -40.08 -20.73
N ALA A 629 10.28 -41.11 -20.50
CA ALA A 629 10.04 -42.17 -21.48
C ALA A 629 9.40 -41.64 -22.77
N PHE A 630 8.43 -40.70 -22.67
CA PHE A 630 7.84 -40.05 -23.82
C PHE A 630 8.88 -39.27 -24.64
N ASN A 631 9.74 -38.51 -23.96
CA ASN A 631 10.77 -37.70 -24.61
C ASN A 631 11.90 -38.52 -25.21
N ALA A 632 12.17 -39.70 -24.65
CA ALA A 632 13.19 -40.63 -25.16
C ALA A 632 12.72 -41.35 -26.43
N ASN A 633 11.40 -41.45 -26.68
CA ASN A 633 10.86 -42.14 -27.84
C ASN A 633 11.16 -41.35 -29.14
N PRO A 634 11.89 -41.94 -30.12
CA PRO A 634 12.22 -41.29 -31.38
C PRO A 634 11.03 -40.78 -32.18
N SER A 635 9.87 -41.43 -32.05
CA SER A 635 8.61 -40.99 -32.70
C SER A 635 8.13 -39.64 -32.21
N ASN A 636 8.57 -39.21 -31.03
CA ASN A 636 8.15 -37.91 -30.40
C ASN A 636 9.22 -36.81 -30.58
N LYS A 637 10.18 -36.98 -31.53
CA LYS A 637 11.29 -36.04 -31.70
C LYS A 637 10.89 -34.55 -31.85
N ASN A 638 9.71 -34.28 -32.42
CA ASN A 638 9.20 -32.94 -32.64
C ASN A 638 8.27 -32.43 -31.52
N VAL A 639 8.01 -33.27 -30.52
CA VAL A 639 7.15 -32.93 -29.38
C VAL A 639 7.86 -33.27 -28.09
N ARG A 640 7.95 -32.32 -27.17
CA ARG A 640 8.56 -32.55 -25.84
C ARG A 640 7.52 -32.24 -24.77
N ARG A 641 7.57 -33.01 -23.70
CA ARG A 641 6.77 -32.76 -22.50
C ARG A 641 7.68 -32.31 -21.36
N GLY A 642 7.17 -31.51 -20.45
CA GLY A 642 7.86 -31.11 -19.24
C GLY A 642 6.89 -31.08 -18.07
N ILE A 643 7.43 -31.20 -16.88
CA ILE A 643 6.70 -31.04 -15.61
C ILE A 643 7.60 -30.34 -14.60
N SER A 644 7.05 -29.41 -13.86
CA SER A 644 7.73 -28.72 -12.76
C SER A 644 6.77 -28.48 -11.60
N ILE A 645 7.31 -28.38 -10.41
CA ILE A 645 6.62 -27.91 -9.21
C ILE A 645 7.43 -26.76 -8.62
N VAL A 646 6.79 -25.63 -8.35
CA VAL A 646 7.43 -24.39 -7.89
C VAL A 646 6.71 -23.92 -6.63
N PRO A 647 7.44 -23.59 -5.54
CA PRO A 647 6.85 -22.98 -4.36
C PRO A 647 6.57 -21.50 -4.65
N ILE A 648 5.47 -20.97 -4.13
CA ILE A 648 5.14 -19.55 -4.23
C ILE A 648 4.87 -19.01 -2.83
N LYS A 649 5.57 -17.93 -2.49
CA LYS A 649 5.31 -17.12 -1.31
C LYS A 649 4.93 -15.71 -1.75
N PHE A 650 3.81 -15.21 -1.28
CA PHE A 650 3.34 -13.86 -1.59
C PHE A 650 2.78 -13.18 -0.33
N ALA A 651 3.27 -11.98 -0.03
CA ALA A 651 2.77 -11.19 1.08
C ALA A 651 1.57 -10.34 0.63
N PRO A 652 0.41 -10.44 1.31
CA PRO A 652 -0.80 -9.70 0.93
C PRO A 652 -0.81 -8.26 1.48
N PHE A 653 0.28 -7.75 2.03
CA PHE A 653 0.38 -6.41 2.61
C PHE A 653 1.58 -5.65 2.07
N MET A 654 1.52 -4.32 2.19
CA MET A 654 2.65 -3.45 1.86
C MET A 654 3.58 -3.30 3.07
N PRO A 655 4.92 -3.24 2.86
CA PRO A 655 5.88 -3.03 3.95
C PRO A 655 5.66 -1.72 4.71
N LEU A 656 5.11 -0.72 4.05
CA LEU A 656 4.79 0.58 4.63
C LEU A 656 3.41 0.52 5.30
N LYS A 657 3.38 0.49 6.63
CA LYS A 657 2.16 0.32 7.43
C LYS A 657 1.04 1.30 7.08
N PHE A 658 1.38 2.57 6.75
CA PHE A 658 0.38 3.58 6.41
C PHE A 658 -0.36 3.27 5.10
N LEU A 659 0.17 2.40 4.25
CA LEU A 659 -0.48 1.93 3.04
C LEU A 659 -1.52 0.81 3.31
N ASN A 660 -1.48 0.16 4.47
CA ASN A 660 -2.39 -0.91 4.86
C ASN A 660 -3.60 -0.33 5.63
N GLN A 661 -4.34 0.58 4.99
CA GLN A 661 -5.52 1.22 5.56
C GLN A 661 -6.73 0.96 4.67
N ALA A 662 -7.86 0.72 5.31
CA ALA A 662 -9.15 0.61 4.65
C ALA A 662 -10.16 1.53 5.32
N SER A 663 -11.08 2.07 4.54
CA SER A 663 -12.22 2.84 5.05
C SER A 663 -13.52 2.20 4.59
N ALA A 664 -14.52 2.23 5.45
CA ALA A 664 -15.88 1.83 5.11
C ALA A 664 -16.88 2.77 5.81
N TYR A 665 -17.97 3.04 5.13
CA TYR A 665 -19.12 3.78 5.65
C TYR A 665 -20.34 2.88 5.57
N VAL A 666 -21.02 2.73 6.69
CA VAL A 666 -22.26 1.92 6.81
C VAL A 666 -23.35 2.82 7.38
N ARG A 667 -24.47 2.89 6.69
CA ARG A 667 -25.65 3.62 7.15
C ARG A 667 -26.86 2.68 7.16
N ILE A 668 -27.50 2.56 8.31
CA ILE A 668 -28.72 1.78 8.48
C ILE A 668 -29.89 2.76 8.45
N TYR A 669 -30.86 2.50 7.60
CA TYR A 669 -32.10 3.29 7.46
C TYR A 669 -33.19 2.75 8.37
N THR A 670 -34.22 3.57 8.59
CA THR A 670 -35.35 3.22 9.49
C THR A 670 -36.21 2.05 8.96
N ASP A 671 -36.15 1.77 7.67
CA ASP A 671 -36.81 0.62 7.02
C ASP A 671 -35.98 -0.67 7.09
N GLY A 672 -34.78 -0.60 7.71
CA GLY A 672 -33.87 -1.76 7.84
C GLY A 672 -32.99 -2.00 6.62
N SER A 673 -33.07 -1.18 5.56
CA SER A 673 -32.11 -1.20 4.46
C SER A 673 -30.75 -0.62 4.89
N ILE A 674 -29.67 -1.04 4.24
CA ILE A 674 -28.31 -0.67 4.61
C ILE A 674 -27.55 -0.15 3.39
N LEU A 675 -27.00 1.04 3.52
CA LEU A 675 -26.05 1.58 2.55
C LEU A 675 -24.63 1.24 3.00
N LEU A 676 -23.84 0.68 2.08
CA LEU A 676 -22.43 0.38 2.27
C LEU A 676 -21.59 1.14 1.24
N SER A 677 -20.52 1.76 1.68
CA SER A 677 -19.45 2.29 0.82
C SER A 677 -18.11 1.91 1.41
N HIS A 678 -17.12 1.66 0.57
CA HIS A 678 -15.75 1.37 1.01
C HIS A 678 -14.71 1.99 0.08
N GLY A 679 -13.47 2.13 0.57
CA GLY A 679 -12.39 2.80 -0.16
C GLY A 679 -11.72 1.97 -1.26
N GLY A 680 -12.08 0.72 -1.46
CA GLY A 680 -11.51 -0.14 -2.50
C GLY A 680 -12.15 0.07 -3.87
N ILE A 681 -11.41 -0.18 -4.93
CA ILE A 681 -11.88 -0.09 -6.32
C ILE A 681 -12.20 -1.48 -6.85
N GLU A 682 -13.42 -1.66 -7.38
CA GLU A 682 -13.81 -2.87 -8.11
C GLU A 682 -13.23 -2.84 -9.53
N MET A 683 -12.45 -3.84 -9.88
CA MET A 683 -11.85 -3.99 -11.21
C MET A 683 -11.98 -5.42 -11.77
N GLY A 684 -13.02 -6.11 -11.31
CA GLY A 684 -13.35 -7.49 -11.73
C GLY A 684 -12.92 -8.57 -10.74
N GLN A 685 -12.17 -8.22 -9.67
CA GLN A 685 -11.70 -9.17 -8.66
C GLN A 685 -12.79 -9.59 -7.66
N GLY A 686 -13.98 -8.97 -7.71
CA GLY A 686 -15.09 -9.29 -6.81
C GLY A 686 -14.98 -8.66 -5.43
N LEU A 687 -14.25 -7.56 -5.30
CA LEU A 687 -14.07 -6.86 -4.02
C LEU A 687 -15.41 -6.41 -3.43
N HIS A 688 -16.29 -5.85 -4.25
CA HIS A 688 -17.63 -5.43 -3.83
C HIS A 688 -18.44 -6.60 -3.24
N THR A 689 -18.41 -7.76 -3.91
CA THR A 689 -19.08 -8.99 -3.42
C THR A 689 -18.50 -9.42 -2.08
N LYS A 690 -17.17 -9.43 -1.94
CA LYS A 690 -16.49 -9.82 -0.69
C LYS A 690 -16.82 -8.87 0.46
N MET A 691 -16.86 -7.56 0.22
CA MET A 691 -17.20 -6.59 1.26
C MET A 691 -18.64 -6.74 1.73
N LEU A 692 -19.58 -7.04 0.82
CA LEU A 692 -20.95 -7.37 1.18
C LEU A 692 -21.05 -8.66 1.99
N GLN A 693 -20.29 -9.70 1.64
CA GLN A 693 -20.23 -10.94 2.41
C GLN A 693 -19.75 -10.69 3.85
N VAL A 694 -18.68 -9.89 4.01
CA VAL A 694 -18.14 -9.54 5.32
C VAL A 694 -19.17 -8.73 6.12
N ALA A 695 -19.77 -7.70 5.52
CA ALA A 695 -20.77 -6.86 6.18
C ALA A 695 -22.01 -7.68 6.60
N SER A 696 -22.49 -8.58 5.74
CA SER A 696 -23.60 -9.48 6.01
C SER A 696 -23.31 -10.39 7.21
N ARG A 697 -22.12 -11.02 7.27
CA ARG A 697 -21.70 -11.87 8.39
C ARG A 697 -21.64 -11.08 9.71
N VAL A 698 -21.00 -9.90 9.67
CA VAL A 698 -20.75 -9.09 10.88
C VAL A 698 -22.07 -8.53 11.46
N LEU A 699 -22.91 -7.99 10.57
CA LEU A 699 -24.19 -7.39 10.97
C LEU A 699 -25.33 -8.42 11.14
N LYS A 700 -25.10 -9.66 10.71
CA LYS A 700 -26.11 -10.74 10.71
C LYS A 700 -27.37 -10.37 9.91
N VAL A 701 -27.19 -9.69 8.79
CA VAL A 701 -28.25 -9.22 7.90
C VAL A 701 -28.04 -9.83 6.50
N PRO A 702 -29.09 -10.29 5.82
CA PRO A 702 -28.99 -10.84 4.45
C PRO A 702 -28.37 -9.84 3.47
N MET A 703 -27.60 -10.33 2.49
CA MET A 703 -26.90 -9.50 1.51
C MET A 703 -27.85 -8.58 0.71
N GLU A 704 -29.08 -9.01 0.47
CA GLU A 704 -30.10 -8.30 -0.28
C GLU A 704 -30.59 -7.00 0.40
N LYS A 705 -30.31 -6.85 1.70
CA LYS A 705 -30.60 -5.62 2.45
C LYS A 705 -29.59 -4.51 2.23
N PHE A 706 -28.45 -4.83 1.61
CA PHE A 706 -27.38 -3.88 1.37
C PHE A 706 -27.48 -3.26 -0.03
N HIS A 707 -27.34 -1.95 -0.09
CA HIS A 707 -27.03 -1.22 -1.30
C HIS A 707 -25.59 -0.73 -1.24
N LEU A 708 -24.76 -1.20 -2.18
CA LEU A 708 -23.38 -0.80 -2.28
C LEU A 708 -23.25 0.33 -3.30
N ILE A 709 -22.79 1.50 -2.84
CA ILE A 709 -22.56 2.66 -3.68
C ILE A 709 -21.12 2.71 -4.21
N GLU A 710 -20.92 3.53 -5.23
CA GLU A 710 -19.61 3.78 -5.83
C GLU A 710 -18.56 4.27 -4.82
N THR A 711 -17.29 3.95 -5.06
CA THR A 711 -16.20 4.53 -4.30
C THR A 711 -16.02 6.00 -4.70
N SER A 712 -16.05 6.89 -3.71
CA SER A 712 -15.98 8.34 -3.88
C SER A 712 -15.08 8.98 -2.84
N THR A 713 -14.24 9.92 -3.26
CA THR A 713 -13.38 10.69 -2.33
C THR A 713 -14.16 11.63 -1.43
N GLU A 714 -15.45 11.83 -1.68
CA GLU A 714 -16.38 12.58 -0.84
C GLU A 714 -16.77 11.79 0.43
N ILE A 715 -16.81 10.45 0.34
CA ILE A 715 -17.29 9.58 1.41
C ILE A 715 -16.15 8.80 2.04
N ASN A 716 -15.30 8.18 1.22
CA ASN A 716 -14.25 7.27 1.65
C ASN A 716 -12.88 7.70 1.16
N ILE A 717 -11.87 7.42 1.99
CA ILE A 717 -10.48 7.55 1.60
C ILE A 717 -10.04 6.22 0.99
N ASN A 718 -9.66 6.27 -0.28
CA ASN A 718 -8.85 5.25 -0.92
C ASN A 718 -7.39 5.64 -0.66
N THR A 719 -6.74 5.05 0.34
CA THR A 719 -5.42 5.52 0.80
C THR A 719 -4.28 5.08 -0.08
N THR A 720 -4.50 4.08 -0.93
CA THR A 720 -3.53 3.60 -1.90
C THR A 720 -4.22 2.87 -3.04
N SER A 721 -3.51 2.79 -4.16
CA SER A 721 -3.77 1.86 -5.24
C SER A 721 -3.92 0.40 -4.78
N THR A 722 -3.26 0.05 -3.66
CA THR A 722 -3.39 -1.23 -2.98
C THR A 722 -4.64 -1.34 -2.09
N GLY A 723 -5.43 -0.29 -1.92
CA GLY A 723 -6.79 -0.36 -1.36
C GLY A 723 -7.72 -1.28 -2.16
N THR A 724 -7.24 -1.79 -3.28
CA THR A 724 -7.83 -2.87 -4.07
C THR A 724 -7.41 -4.26 -3.62
N PHE A 725 -6.44 -4.41 -2.70
CA PHE A 725 -6.17 -5.68 -2.06
C PHE A 725 -7.28 -5.99 -1.05
N PRO A 726 -7.78 -7.23 -1.02
CA PRO A 726 -8.65 -7.65 0.07
C PRO A 726 -7.85 -7.57 1.38
N ALA A 727 -8.22 -6.65 2.25
CA ALA A 727 -7.73 -6.60 3.61
C ALA A 727 -8.36 -7.75 4.42
#